data_33d8f90e9cba2b76f3095f9e0189dead
#
_entry.id   33d8f90e9cba2b76f3095f9e0189dead
#
_cell.length_a   1.000
_cell.length_b   1.000
_cell.length_c   1.000
_cell.angle_alpha   90.00
_cell.angle_beta   90.00
_cell.angle_gamma   90.00
#
_symmetry.space_group_name_H-M   'P 1'
#
loop_
_entity.id
_entity.type
_entity.pdbx_description
1 polymer ?
#
loop_
_entity_poly.entity_id
_entity_poly.type
_entity_poly.pdbx_seq_one_letter_code
_entity_poly.pdbx_strand_id
1 'polypeptide(L)'
;MKAGRYQWPLFLFLFLFLTSTIAGNAATLRGTVADPQGAEVPGAAVRLFGAGGREVAHTVTGEQGQFHFEGLASRTYNLKVSLTGFGETAATARAGETLHLVLPLAPVHESVVVTATRTAAATSQLGASTSVITREQMVNRDTPLLSDLLQSLPGMTVVRNGAPGGVTSVFVRGGDSDYNKVLLDGVPLNLAGGAFDFSTLTTSNLERVEVVRSAESALFGSDAMTSVIQLFTRRGSTETRHPHFSFNGEGGKNSTWQGRGSVTGGDGPFDYALEGGKFSTDNQVPNDFFHVTTLSANLGLKLGKATTLRAIMMGNFGLAGTPGQTAFGPPITDASYRQRTGYGAFSLHNQVTSSWEQQLTYTFSKSRQVSLDLGQNPPFTPSYEGRTAAYQYYDYATNYLDDEWRDHVSYQTNWEGSPLGGRFGHHVDTFAFDWDGEHGFLVDRFAQDPATRARRNNFGYTFQDQMLWGRLSLGNGVRIDDNGSFGTVVVPRSSLAYRVRNGGGFFGATTLKFNFGLGVKEPSFLESYANSPYFVGNPNLTPERTRTLDYGLEQRFWDGKGRLELDGFDNLFRDQIAFETTNYQTFSGTYFNIGRARAKGAEVSLDLAPVRGLRAIGSYTYLDSEVIESGNPYSPALQAGRWLLRQPRHSGSVQVLWNWGRMNVTSTTSIVGRRQDSDFVGLEPPLIWNNGYTDSTLSWSYRAFGHMTYYGLVGNLFNQKYMQVLGYPALKRTYRAGIRLEF
;
A
#
# COMPACT_ATOMS: atom_id res chain seq x y z
N MET A 1 46.88 -66.87 27.45
CA MET A 1 46.65 -68.20 26.87
C MET A 1 45.91 -68.03 25.53
N LYS A 2 46.58 -68.57 24.47
CA LYS A 2 46.08 -69.01 23.14
C LYS A 2 44.95 -68.16 22.49
N ALA A 3 45.18 -67.25 21.49
CA ALA A 3 45.49 -67.52 20.08
C ALA A 3 44.41 -68.37 19.35
N GLY A 4 43.75 -67.72 18.40
CA GLY A 4 42.84 -68.33 17.42
C GLY A 4 42.67 -67.40 16.21
N ARG A 5 43.57 -67.48 15.25
CA ARG A 5 43.45 -66.90 13.89
C ARG A 5 42.45 -67.69 13.09
N TYR A 6 41.51 -67.08 12.40
CA TYR A 6 40.87 -67.64 11.20
C TYR A 6 41.02 -66.65 10.02
N GLN A 7 41.77 -67.16 9.02
CA GLN A 7 41.87 -66.61 7.66
C GLN A 7 40.64 -67.10 6.87
N TRP A 8 40.05 -66.27 6.08
CA TRP A 8 39.14 -66.65 5.02
C TRP A 8 39.63 -66.04 3.69
N PRO A 9 39.54 -66.82 2.57
CA PRO A 9 40.20 -66.48 1.33
C PRO A 9 39.35 -65.57 0.47
N LEU A 10 40.07 -64.73 -0.27
CA LEU A 10 39.56 -63.88 -1.38
C LEU A 10 38.95 -64.80 -2.46
N PHE A 11 37.65 -64.55 -2.77
CA PHE A 11 37.06 -64.87 -4.06
C PHE A 11 36.84 -63.60 -4.86
N LEU A 12 37.69 -63.43 -5.87
CA LEU A 12 37.63 -62.41 -6.89
C LEU A 12 36.56 -62.84 -7.91
N PHE A 13 35.33 -62.23 -7.84
CA PHE A 13 34.37 -62.34 -8.94
C PHE A 13 34.45 -61.06 -9.76
N LEU A 14 35.12 -61.15 -10.89
CA LEU A 14 35.17 -60.14 -11.94
C LEU A 14 33.83 -60.12 -12.67
N PHE A 15 32.89 -59.25 -12.29
CA PHE A 15 31.68 -58.98 -13.04
C PHE A 15 31.95 -57.82 -13.98
N LEU A 16 32.20 -58.13 -15.25
CA LEU A 16 32.23 -57.18 -16.34
C LEU A 16 30.80 -56.68 -16.57
N PHE A 17 30.44 -55.52 -15.94
CA PHE A 17 29.29 -54.77 -16.40
C PHE A 17 29.69 -53.99 -17.66
N LEU A 18 29.23 -54.41 -18.82
CA LEU A 18 29.09 -53.56 -19.98
C LEU A 18 28.07 -52.47 -19.63
N THR A 19 28.56 -51.33 -19.20
CA THR A 19 27.76 -50.10 -19.25
C THR A 19 27.66 -49.67 -20.72
N SER A 20 26.60 -50.12 -21.40
CA SER A 20 26.14 -49.46 -22.60
C SER A 20 25.74 -48.05 -22.23
N THR A 21 26.63 -47.07 -22.41
CA THR A 21 26.29 -45.65 -22.48
C THR A 21 25.34 -45.48 -23.65
N ILE A 22 24.03 -45.45 -23.33
CA ILE A 22 23.06 -44.90 -24.27
C ILE A 22 23.45 -43.40 -24.35
N ALA A 23 24.18 -43.07 -25.38
CA ALA A 23 24.38 -41.68 -25.82
C ALA A 23 22.99 -41.16 -26.17
N GLY A 24 22.28 -40.63 -25.20
CA GLY A 24 21.06 -39.86 -25.44
C GLY A 24 21.46 -38.67 -26.31
N ASN A 25 20.92 -38.61 -27.51
CA ASN A 25 21.11 -37.45 -28.40
C ASN A 25 20.71 -36.20 -27.64
N ALA A 26 21.71 -35.48 -27.14
CA ALA A 26 21.51 -34.18 -26.48
C ALA A 26 21.09 -33.20 -27.59
N ALA A 27 19.82 -32.85 -27.58
CA ALA A 27 19.26 -31.91 -28.56
C ALA A 27 19.40 -30.48 -28.01
N THR A 28 19.57 -29.53 -28.91
CA THR A 28 19.59 -28.11 -28.62
C THR A 28 18.24 -27.48 -29.02
N LEU A 29 17.69 -26.60 -28.19
CA LEU A 29 16.56 -25.76 -28.54
C LEU A 29 17.05 -24.34 -28.69
N ARG A 30 16.80 -23.73 -29.83
CA ARG A 30 17.25 -22.37 -30.15
C ARG A 30 16.08 -21.52 -30.59
N GLY A 31 16.25 -20.20 -30.52
CA GLY A 31 15.26 -19.29 -31.05
C GLY A 31 15.66 -17.83 -30.93
N THR A 32 14.79 -17.01 -31.49
CA THR A 32 14.87 -15.54 -31.38
C THR A 32 13.58 -15.00 -30.79
N VAL A 33 13.73 -13.91 -30.05
CA VAL A 33 12.59 -13.13 -29.50
C VAL A 33 12.61 -11.78 -30.19
N ALA A 34 11.49 -11.44 -30.83
CA ALA A 34 11.27 -10.14 -31.46
C ALA A 34 10.01 -9.46 -30.91
N ASP A 35 9.88 -8.17 -31.09
CA ASP A 35 8.65 -7.45 -30.81
C ASP A 35 7.65 -7.56 -32.01
N PRO A 36 6.40 -7.07 -31.88
CA PRO A 36 5.41 -7.12 -32.96
C PRO A 36 5.80 -6.33 -34.22
N GLN A 37 6.81 -5.45 -34.15
CA GLN A 37 7.35 -4.71 -35.27
C GLN A 37 8.55 -5.44 -35.92
N GLY A 38 8.96 -6.59 -35.35
CA GLY A 38 10.08 -7.39 -35.82
C GLY A 38 11.43 -6.93 -35.27
N ALA A 39 11.46 -5.97 -34.32
CA ALA A 39 12.72 -5.58 -33.69
C ALA A 39 13.16 -6.64 -32.67
N GLU A 40 14.44 -6.94 -32.64
CA GLU A 40 15.04 -7.92 -31.72
C GLU A 40 14.89 -7.49 -30.26
N VAL A 41 14.58 -8.44 -29.36
CA VAL A 41 14.33 -8.20 -27.93
C VAL A 41 15.48 -8.78 -27.10
N PRO A 42 16.53 -8.00 -26.76
CA PRO A 42 17.56 -8.43 -25.85
C PRO A 42 17.11 -8.39 -24.40
N GLY A 43 17.69 -9.25 -23.56
CA GLY A 43 17.45 -9.25 -22.11
C GLY A 43 16.12 -9.90 -21.67
N ALA A 44 15.37 -10.53 -22.58
CA ALA A 44 14.17 -11.28 -22.22
C ALA A 44 14.52 -12.58 -21.48
N ALA A 45 13.90 -12.82 -20.35
CA ALA A 45 14.03 -14.08 -19.62
C ALA A 45 13.25 -15.17 -20.36
N VAL A 46 13.93 -16.24 -20.75
CA VAL A 46 13.35 -17.43 -21.39
C VAL A 46 13.45 -18.58 -20.40
N ARG A 47 12.32 -19.10 -19.95
CA ARG A 47 12.22 -20.22 -19.02
C ARG A 47 11.66 -21.44 -19.73
N LEU A 48 12.27 -22.59 -19.49
CA LEU A 48 11.93 -23.86 -20.10
C LEU A 48 11.32 -24.81 -19.07
N PHE A 49 10.11 -25.29 -19.33
CA PHE A 49 9.38 -26.17 -18.44
C PHE A 49 9.22 -27.57 -19.06
N GLY A 50 9.46 -28.60 -18.26
CA GLY A 50 9.22 -29.99 -18.65
C GLY A 50 7.78 -30.45 -18.46
N ALA A 51 7.50 -31.72 -18.77
CA ALA A 51 6.23 -32.36 -18.48
C ALA A 51 5.93 -32.28 -16.97
N GLY A 52 4.76 -31.76 -16.60
CA GLY A 52 4.37 -31.51 -15.20
C GLY A 52 4.65 -30.09 -14.71
N GLY A 53 5.03 -29.14 -15.59
CA GLY A 53 5.15 -27.72 -15.25
C GLY A 53 6.40 -27.32 -14.43
N ARG A 54 7.38 -28.24 -14.29
CA ARG A 54 8.63 -27.96 -13.57
C ARG A 54 9.61 -27.24 -14.49
N GLU A 55 10.21 -26.15 -14.05
CA GLU A 55 11.31 -25.48 -14.73
C GLU A 55 12.54 -26.41 -14.79
N VAL A 56 13.09 -26.58 -16.00
CA VAL A 56 14.25 -27.44 -16.27
C VAL A 56 15.48 -26.64 -16.68
N ALA A 57 15.31 -25.45 -17.24
CA ALA A 57 16.37 -24.52 -17.58
C ALA A 57 15.82 -23.10 -17.77
N HIS A 58 16.67 -22.10 -17.64
CA HIS A 58 16.38 -20.71 -18.04
C HIS A 58 17.60 -20.07 -18.68
N THR A 59 17.36 -19.06 -19.48
CA THR A 59 18.38 -18.23 -20.13
C THR A 59 17.83 -16.82 -20.35
N VAL A 60 18.67 -15.91 -20.81
CA VAL A 60 18.31 -14.55 -21.18
C VAL A 60 18.69 -14.32 -22.63
N THR A 61 17.86 -13.63 -23.42
CA THR A 61 18.14 -13.33 -24.80
C THR A 61 19.34 -12.40 -24.95
N GLY A 62 20.24 -12.72 -25.91
CA GLY A 62 21.39 -11.90 -26.25
C GLY A 62 21.05 -10.63 -27.03
N GLU A 63 22.05 -9.87 -27.48
CA GLU A 63 21.86 -8.55 -28.10
C GLU A 63 20.99 -8.58 -29.39
N GLN A 64 20.96 -9.71 -30.10
CA GLN A 64 20.13 -9.94 -31.28
C GLN A 64 18.87 -10.75 -30.97
N GLY A 65 18.38 -10.72 -29.69
CA GLY A 65 17.20 -11.45 -29.27
C GLY A 65 17.34 -12.98 -29.28
N GLN A 66 18.51 -13.54 -29.52
CA GLN A 66 18.73 -14.98 -29.61
C GLN A 66 18.83 -15.65 -28.25
N PHE A 67 18.30 -16.87 -28.15
CA PHE A 67 18.46 -17.76 -26.99
C PHE A 67 18.77 -19.19 -27.41
N HIS A 68 19.39 -19.97 -26.54
CA HIS A 68 19.63 -21.40 -26.75
C HIS A 68 19.66 -22.16 -25.43
N PHE A 69 19.22 -23.41 -25.47
CA PHE A 69 19.36 -24.42 -24.42
C PHE A 69 20.05 -25.63 -24.99
N GLU A 70 21.03 -26.16 -24.29
CA GLU A 70 21.81 -27.35 -24.66
C GLU A 70 21.53 -28.53 -23.76
N GLY A 71 21.88 -29.74 -24.18
CA GLY A 71 21.77 -30.92 -23.33
C GLY A 71 20.34 -31.40 -23.05
N LEU A 72 19.37 -31.01 -23.86
CA LEU A 72 17.97 -31.35 -23.65
C LEU A 72 17.66 -32.79 -24.12
N ALA A 73 16.84 -33.50 -23.34
CA ALA A 73 16.27 -34.76 -23.80
C ALA A 73 15.31 -34.53 -24.99
N SER A 74 15.27 -35.45 -25.95
CA SER A 74 14.39 -35.34 -27.15
C SER A 74 12.92 -35.51 -26.79
N ARG A 75 12.30 -34.42 -26.23
CA ARG A 75 10.90 -34.34 -25.84
C ARG A 75 10.36 -32.92 -26.05
N THR A 76 9.05 -32.74 -25.85
CA THR A 76 8.39 -31.44 -25.90
C THR A 76 8.55 -30.70 -24.57
N TYR A 77 8.76 -29.40 -24.67
CA TYR A 77 8.93 -28.46 -23.57
C TYR A 77 7.97 -27.27 -23.75
N ASN A 78 7.53 -26.69 -22.64
CA ASN A 78 6.81 -25.42 -22.66
C ASN A 78 7.81 -24.32 -22.32
N LEU A 79 7.79 -23.24 -23.12
CA LEU A 79 8.58 -22.04 -22.90
C LEU A 79 7.69 -20.93 -22.39
N LYS A 80 8.23 -20.14 -21.48
CA LYS A 80 7.68 -18.84 -21.11
C LYS A 80 8.74 -17.77 -21.29
N VAL A 81 8.40 -16.71 -22.01
CA VAL A 81 9.26 -15.57 -22.27
C VAL A 81 8.65 -14.35 -21.66
N SER A 82 9.44 -13.62 -20.87
CA SER A 82 9.00 -12.40 -20.19
C SER A 82 10.12 -11.36 -20.19
N LEU A 83 9.74 -10.09 -20.32
CA LEU A 83 10.62 -8.94 -20.18
C LEU A 83 9.78 -7.76 -19.67
N THR A 84 10.32 -7.00 -18.74
CA THR A 84 9.71 -5.76 -18.27
C THR A 84 9.36 -4.83 -19.44
N GLY A 85 8.10 -4.38 -19.50
CA GLY A 85 7.59 -3.59 -20.62
C GLY A 85 7.00 -4.41 -21.78
N PHE A 86 6.98 -5.73 -21.67
CA PHE A 86 6.34 -6.65 -22.60
C PHE A 86 5.33 -7.57 -21.91
N GLY A 87 4.36 -8.05 -22.67
CA GLY A 87 3.49 -9.15 -22.26
C GLY A 87 4.25 -10.48 -22.22
N GLU A 88 3.84 -11.40 -21.36
CA GLU A 88 4.40 -12.77 -21.36
C GLU A 88 3.94 -13.51 -22.61
N THR A 89 4.85 -14.25 -23.24
CA THR A 89 4.55 -15.17 -24.33
C THR A 89 4.88 -16.58 -23.92
N ALA A 90 3.97 -17.52 -24.17
CA ALA A 90 4.18 -18.94 -23.99
C ALA A 90 4.21 -19.67 -25.34
N ALA A 91 5.09 -20.64 -25.46
CA ALA A 91 5.21 -21.50 -26.65
C ALA A 91 5.51 -22.94 -26.24
N THR A 92 5.17 -23.88 -27.10
CA THR A 92 5.53 -25.28 -26.95
C THR A 92 6.47 -25.66 -28.09
N ALA A 93 7.60 -26.29 -27.77
CA ALA A 93 8.58 -26.73 -28.75
C ALA A 93 9.20 -28.07 -28.41
N ARG A 94 9.60 -28.79 -29.40
CA ARG A 94 10.37 -30.04 -29.24
C ARG A 94 11.88 -29.71 -29.28
N ALA A 95 12.64 -30.40 -28.44
CA ALA A 95 14.10 -30.28 -28.51
C ALA A 95 14.62 -30.60 -29.91
N GLY A 96 15.45 -29.71 -30.49
CA GLY A 96 15.89 -29.72 -31.86
C GLY A 96 15.23 -28.68 -32.77
N GLU A 97 14.18 -28.02 -32.35
CA GLU A 97 13.47 -26.99 -33.08
C GLU A 97 14.12 -25.62 -32.92
N THR A 98 13.91 -24.74 -33.93
CA THR A 98 14.24 -23.32 -33.85
C THR A 98 12.94 -22.52 -33.78
N LEU A 99 12.83 -21.64 -32.80
CA LEU A 99 11.63 -20.84 -32.52
C LEU A 99 11.85 -19.38 -32.91
N HIS A 100 10.78 -18.77 -33.43
CA HIS A 100 10.67 -17.31 -33.56
C HIS A 100 9.51 -16.86 -32.69
N LEU A 101 9.81 -16.24 -31.54
CA LEU A 101 8.82 -15.84 -30.57
C LEU A 101 8.57 -14.34 -30.66
N VAL A 102 7.32 -13.95 -30.76
CA VAL A 102 6.92 -12.56 -30.69
C VAL A 102 6.50 -12.26 -29.26
N LEU A 103 7.20 -11.34 -28.62
CA LEU A 103 6.87 -10.84 -27.29
C LEU A 103 6.01 -9.58 -27.48
N PRO A 104 4.69 -9.65 -27.25
CA PRO A 104 3.84 -8.49 -27.44
C PRO A 104 4.26 -7.38 -26.47
N LEU A 105 4.07 -6.11 -26.88
CA LEU A 105 4.19 -5.01 -25.94
C LEU A 105 3.24 -5.28 -24.78
N ALA A 106 3.70 -5.01 -23.54
CA ALA A 106 2.81 -5.17 -22.40
C ALA A 106 1.59 -4.28 -22.62
N PRO A 107 0.39 -4.85 -22.78
CA PRO A 107 -0.81 -4.04 -22.73
C PRO A 107 -0.84 -3.37 -21.35
N VAL A 108 -1.56 -2.27 -21.20
CA VAL A 108 -1.92 -1.76 -19.89
C VAL A 108 -2.75 -2.87 -19.23
N HIS A 109 -2.08 -3.67 -18.38
CA HIS A 109 -2.66 -4.92 -17.88
C HIS A 109 -3.88 -4.65 -17.01
N GLU A 110 -4.88 -5.48 -17.17
CA GLU A 110 -5.95 -5.58 -16.21
C GLU A 110 -5.38 -6.14 -14.90
N SER A 111 -5.48 -5.37 -13.83
CA SER A 111 -5.06 -5.82 -12.51
C SER A 111 -6.16 -6.69 -11.88
N VAL A 112 -5.75 -7.78 -11.23
CA VAL A 112 -6.62 -8.54 -10.33
C VAL A 112 -6.38 -8.04 -8.93
N VAL A 113 -7.44 -7.67 -8.25
CA VAL A 113 -7.41 -7.14 -6.87
C VAL A 113 -8.30 -7.98 -5.95
N VAL A 114 -7.99 -7.97 -4.68
CA VAL A 114 -8.74 -8.68 -3.63
C VAL A 114 -9.47 -7.69 -2.72
N THR A 115 -8.93 -6.49 -2.57
CA THR A 115 -9.40 -5.49 -1.60
C THR A 115 -10.83 -5.03 -1.84
N ALA A 116 -11.26 -4.94 -3.09
CA ALA A 116 -12.61 -4.44 -3.40
C ALA A 116 -13.74 -5.46 -3.15
N THR A 117 -13.40 -6.75 -2.94
CA THR A 117 -14.40 -7.84 -2.92
C THR A 117 -14.09 -8.94 -1.92
N ARG A 118 -13.01 -8.85 -1.12
CA ARG A 118 -12.46 -9.94 -0.29
C ARG A 118 -12.11 -11.23 -1.08
N THR A 119 -12.33 -11.27 -2.38
CA THR A 119 -11.99 -12.34 -3.32
C THR A 119 -11.27 -11.77 -4.53
N ALA A 120 -10.62 -12.60 -5.32
CA ALA A 120 -9.90 -12.14 -6.50
C ALA A 120 -10.88 -11.70 -7.61
N ALA A 121 -10.83 -10.44 -8.01
CA ALA A 121 -11.67 -9.89 -9.08
C ALA A 121 -10.84 -9.00 -10.02
N ALA A 122 -11.18 -9.00 -11.30
CA ALA A 122 -10.58 -8.09 -12.27
C ALA A 122 -11.07 -6.66 -12.04
N THR A 123 -10.20 -5.65 -12.18
CA THR A 123 -10.57 -4.24 -11.96
C THR A 123 -11.71 -3.76 -12.87
N SER A 124 -11.88 -4.35 -14.06
CA SER A 124 -13.00 -4.08 -14.97
C SER A 124 -14.35 -4.64 -14.50
N GLN A 125 -14.35 -5.51 -13.49
CA GLN A 125 -15.56 -6.10 -12.89
C GLN A 125 -16.02 -5.33 -11.64
N LEU A 126 -15.27 -4.31 -11.23
CA LEU A 126 -15.53 -3.53 -10.02
C LEU A 126 -16.22 -2.22 -10.35
N GLY A 127 -17.27 -1.89 -9.60
CA GLY A 127 -17.91 -0.58 -9.68
C GLY A 127 -17.16 0.51 -8.91
N ALA A 128 -16.34 0.14 -7.91
CA ALA A 128 -15.52 1.06 -7.15
C ALA A 128 -14.21 1.40 -7.88
N SER A 129 -13.75 2.65 -7.74
CA SER A 129 -12.46 3.10 -8.28
C SER A 129 -11.31 2.46 -7.53
N THR A 130 -10.40 1.81 -8.25
CA THR A 130 -9.31 1.02 -7.66
C THR A 130 -7.97 1.38 -8.31
N SER A 131 -6.94 1.52 -7.50
CA SER A 131 -5.56 1.71 -7.97
C SER A 131 -4.64 0.63 -7.40
N VAL A 132 -3.66 0.20 -8.21
CA VAL A 132 -2.65 -0.77 -7.81
C VAL A 132 -1.27 -0.18 -8.04
N ILE A 133 -0.44 -0.17 -7.01
CA ILE A 133 0.99 0.16 -7.11
C ILE A 133 1.74 -1.17 -7.07
N THR A 134 2.45 -1.50 -8.14
CA THR A 134 3.21 -2.75 -8.23
C THR A 134 4.61 -2.61 -7.63
N ARG A 135 5.24 -3.76 -7.32
CA ARG A 135 6.63 -3.79 -6.87
C ARG A 135 7.58 -3.11 -7.87
N GLU A 136 7.38 -3.30 -9.17
CA GLU A 136 8.17 -2.66 -10.20
C GLU A 136 8.12 -1.13 -10.09
N GLN A 137 6.93 -0.56 -9.92
CA GLN A 137 6.76 0.88 -9.72
C GLN A 137 7.46 1.37 -8.44
N MET A 138 7.38 0.60 -7.34
CA MET A 138 8.07 0.92 -6.08
C MET A 138 9.59 0.93 -6.26
N VAL A 139 10.14 -0.09 -6.93
CA VAL A 139 11.58 -0.23 -7.19
C VAL A 139 12.09 0.87 -8.13
N ASN A 140 11.34 1.21 -9.18
CA ASN A 140 11.73 2.23 -10.16
C ASN A 140 11.68 3.66 -9.59
N ARG A 141 10.81 3.92 -8.63
CA ARG A 141 10.71 5.22 -7.95
C ARG A 141 11.72 5.38 -6.81
N ASP A 142 12.25 4.28 -6.30
CA ASP A 142 13.26 4.23 -5.24
C ASP A 142 12.92 5.10 -4.01
N THR A 143 11.65 5.10 -3.61
CA THR A 143 11.21 5.85 -2.43
C THR A 143 11.10 4.92 -1.21
N PRO A 144 11.70 5.31 -0.06
CA PRO A 144 11.67 4.47 1.13
C PRO A 144 10.31 4.47 1.83
N LEU A 145 9.52 5.55 1.73
CA LEU A 145 8.27 5.71 2.45
C LEU A 145 7.06 5.45 1.52
N LEU A 146 6.08 4.72 2.05
CA LEU A 146 4.86 4.40 1.31
C LEU A 146 4.05 5.65 0.96
N SER A 147 3.98 6.62 1.87
CA SER A 147 3.22 7.86 1.67
C SER A 147 3.60 8.62 0.40
N ASP A 148 4.88 8.59 0.01
CA ASP A 148 5.35 9.27 -1.22
C ASP A 148 4.83 8.57 -2.50
N LEU A 149 4.51 7.27 -2.43
CA LEU A 149 3.86 6.55 -3.52
C LEU A 149 2.37 6.90 -3.61
N LEU A 150 1.69 6.96 -2.47
CA LEU A 150 0.25 7.25 -2.39
C LEU A 150 -0.08 8.65 -2.91
N GLN A 151 0.80 9.63 -2.73
CA GLN A 151 0.65 11.02 -3.24
C GLN A 151 0.41 11.09 -4.75
N SER A 152 0.81 10.09 -5.53
CA SER A 152 0.65 10.07 -6.98
C SER A 152 -0.67 9.47 -7.46
N LEU A 153 -1.47 8.91 -6.56
CA LEU A 153 -2.77 8.32 -6.91
C LEU A 153 -3.87 9.38 -6.99
N PRO A 154 -4.86 9.23 -7.87
CA PRO A 154 -6.00 10.13 -7.92
C PRO A 154 -6.81 10.09 -6.63
N GLY A 155 -7.44 11.19 -6.26
CA GLY A 155 -8.28 11.30 -5.06
C GLY A 155 -7.55 11.29 -3.74
N MET A 156 -6.21 11.21 -3.73
CA MET A 156 -5.40 11.13 -2.52
C MET A 156 -4.59 12.41 -2.30
N THR A 157 -4.61 12.89 -1.08
CA THR A 157 -3.77 14.00 -0.62
C THR A 157 -2.95 13.53 0.57
N VAL A 158 -1.63 13.50 0.41
CA VAL A 158 -0.70 13.21 1.50
C VAL A 158 -0.24 14.53 2.11
N VAL A 159 -0.27 14.60 3.43
CA VAL A 159 0.11 15.79 4.20
C VAL A 159 1.08 15.38 5.29
N ARG A 160 2.29 15.93 5.23
CA ARG A 160 3.37 15.67 6.19
C ARG A 160 3.77 16.94 6.93
N ASN A 161 4.00 16.84 8.22
CA ASN A 161 4.54 17.92 9.03
C ASN A 161 6.06 18.06 8.76
N GLY A 162 6.41 18.73 7.64
CA GLY A 162 7.80 19.00 7.27
C GLY A 162 8.49 17.85 6.51
N ALA A 163 9.59 17.35 7.08
CA ALA A 163 10.47 16.37 6.47
C ALA A 163 10.06 14.92 6.80
N PRO A 164 10.71 13.87 6.23
CA PRO A 164 10.57 12.49 6.67
C PRO A 164 10.71 12.35 8.20
N GLY A 165 9.77 11.62 8.82
CA GLY A 165 9.64 11.50 10.27
C GLY A 165 8.56 12.37 10.89
N GLY A 166 8.16 13.46 10.24
CA GLY A 166 6.98 14.23 10.65
C GLY A 166 5.69 13.44 10.47
N VAL A 167 4.71 13.64 11.37
CA VAL A 167 3.38 13.01 11.29
C VAL A 167 2.84 13.13 9.88
N THR A 168 2.43 12.01 9.32
CA THR A 168 2.01 11.91 7.92
C THR A 168 0.60 11.35 7.81
N SER A 169 -0.32 12.16 7.33
CA SER A 169 -1.73 11.84 7.12
C SER A 169 -2.05 11.65 5.65
N VAL A 170 -3.03 10.80 5.36
CA VAL A 170 -3.54 10.56 4.01
C VAL A 170 -5.04 10.86 4.01
N PHE A 171 -5.46 11.80 3.19
CA PHE A 171 -6.86 12.18 3.00
C PHE A 171 -7.33 11.63 1.65
N VAL A 172 -8.51 11.01 1.62
CA VAL A 172 -9.06 10.42 0.39
C VAL A 172 -10.44 11.02 0.11
N ARG A 173 -10.59 11.66 -1.07
CA ARG A 173 -11.88 12.20 -1.57
C ARG A 173 -12.64 13.05 -0.55
N GLY A 174 -11.93 13.90 0.18
CA GLY A 174 -12.54 14.78 1.19
C GLY A 174 -12.75 14.14 2.57
N GLY A 175 -12.46 12.85 2.75
CA GLY A 175 -12.50 12.20 4.06
C GLY A 175 -11.32 12.60 4.93
N ASP A 176 -11.47 12.47 6.24
CA ASP A 176 -10.36 12.66 7.19
C ASP A 176 -9.36 11.50 7.09
N SER A 177 -8.19 11.68 7.68
CA SER A 177 -7.11 10.69 7.61
C SER A 177 -7.43 9.38 8.35
N ASP A 178 -8.29 9.42 9.35
CA ASP A 178 -8.78 8.28 10.12
C ASP A 178 -9.98 7.54 9.48
N TYR A 179 -10.45 8.02 8.31
CA TYR A 179 -11.50 7.38 7.51
C TYR A 179 -10.98 6.34 6.52
N ASN A 180 -9.70 6.01 6.60
CA ASN A 180 -9.04 5.07 5.72
C ASN A 180 -8.64 3.80 6.47
N LYS A 181 -9.20 2.67 6.09
CA LYS A 181 -8.76 1.36 6.62
C LYS A 181 -7.44 0.97 6.01
N VAL A 182 -6.41 0.80 6.82
CA VAL A 182 -5.08 0.36 6.36
C VAL A 182 -4.85 -1.07 6.80
N LEU A 183 -4.53 -1.94 5.85
CA LEU A 183 -4.35 -3.38 6.07
C LEU A 183 -2.98 -3.84 5.56
N LEU A 184 -2.36 -4.80 6.27
CA LEU A 184 -1.17 -5.54 5.82
C LEU A 184 -1.53 -7.02 5.72
N ASP A 185 -1.69 -7.56 4.51
CA ASP A 185 -2.16 -8.94 4.28
C ASP A 185 -3.40 -9.30 5.12
N GLY A 186 -4.32 -8.33 5.31
CA GLY A 186 -5.53 -8.47 6.11
C GLY A 186 -5.39 -8.07 7.59
N VAL A 187 -4.19 -7.80 8.10
CA VAL A 187 -3.97 -7.29 9.47
C VAL A 187 -4.39 -5.82 9.55
N PRO A 188 -5.36 -5.42 10.40
CA PRO A 188 -5.66 -4.02 10.62
C PRO A 188 -4.50 -3.28 11.29
N LEU A 189 -4.06 -2.17 10.68
CA LEU A 189 -2.93 -1.36 11.18
C LEU A 189 -3.38 -0.13 11.95
N ASN A 190 -4.64 0.30 11.78
CA ASN A 190 -5.21 1.47 12.45
C ASN A 190 -5.29 1.28 13.97
N LEU A 191 -5.14 2.35 14.72
CA LEU A 191 -5.52 2.43 16.12
C LEU A 191 -7.06 2.33 16.26
N ALA A 192 -7.54 2.13 17.47
CA ALA A 192 -8.97 2.21 17.77
C ALA A 192 -9.51 3.61 17.42
N GLY A 193 -10.54 3.66 16.56
CA GLY A 193 -11.06 4.94 16.03
C GLY A 193 -10.39 5.41 14.75
N GLY A 194 -9.64 4.54 14.05
CA GLY A 194 -9.22 4.74 12.67
C GLY A 194 -7.89 5.45 12.47
N ALA A 195 -7.32 6.10 13.47
CA ALA A 195 -6.07 6.84 13.31
C ALA A 195 -4.91 5.96 12.83
N PHE A 196 -4.13 6.47 11.85
CA PHE A 196 -2.92 5.83 11.35
C PHE A 196 -1.90 6.87 10.89
N ASP A 197 -0.68 6.81 11.45
CA ASP A 197 0.44 7.65 11.03
C ASP A 197 1.31 6.91 10.02
N PHE A 198 1.36 7.40 8.79
CA PHE A 198 2.14 6.84 7.69
C PHE A 198 3.63 7.17 7.75
N SER A 199 4.11 7.93 8.74
CA SER A 199 5.50 8.43 8.81
C SER A 199 6.54 7.32 8.88
N THR A 200 6.23 6.18 9.50
CA THR A 200 7.17 5.06 9.68
C THR A 200 6.90 3.88 8.74
N LEU A 201 5.88 3.96 7.89
CA LEU A 201 5.52 2.86 6.98
C LEU A 201 6.39 2.89 5.74
N THR A 202 7.30 1.90 5.65
CA THR A 202 8.25 1.78 4.54
C THR A 202 7.70 0.92 3.40
N THR A 203 8.36 0.99 2.24
CA THR A 203 8.10 0.10 1.08
C THR A 203 8.78 -1.27 1.18
N SER A 204 9.41 -1.56 2.32
CA SER A 204 10.13 -2.82 2.56
C SER A 204 9.22 -4.03 2.50
N ASN A 205 9.66 -5.07 1.81
CA ASN A 205 8.98 -6.36 1.62
C ASN A 205 7.55 -6.27 1.04
N LEU A 206 7.20 -5.18 0.36
CA LEU A 206 5.91 -5.08 -0.32
C LEU A 206 5.99 -5.65 -1.74
N GLU A 207 4.98 -6.41 -2.12
CA GLU A 207 4.77 -6.91 -3.49
C GLU A 207 3.87 -5.96 -4.28
N ARG A 208 2.80 -5.48 -3.65
CA ARG A 208 1.88 -4.50 -4.22
C ARG A 208 1.08 -3.78 -3.14
N VAL A 209 0.53 -2.66 -3.53
CA VAL A 209 -0.44 -1.89 -2.73
C VAL A 209 -1.71 -1.74 -3.55
N GLU A 210 -2.84 -2.12 -2.99
CA GLU A 210 -4.17 -1.93 -3.57
C GLU A 210 -4.89 -0.83 -2.80
N VAL A 211 -5.48 0.12 -3.51
CA VAL A 211 -6.26 1.21 -2.92
C VAL A 211 -7.64 1.22 -3.56
N VAL A 212 -8.67 0.99 -2.76
CA VAL A 212 -10.08 1.15 -3.15
C VAL A 212 -10.57 2.46 -2.58
N ARG A 213 -11.07 3.35 -3.42
CA ARG A 213 -11.58 4.68 -3.04
C ARG A 213 -13.10 4.66 -3.06
N SER A 214 -13.68 4.24 -1.97
CA SER A 214 -15.12 4.23 -1.68
C SER A 214 -15.36 3.82 -0.24
N ALA A 215 -16.60 3.93 0.23
CA ALA A 215 -17.01 3.36 1.50
C ALA A 215 -17.08 1.83 1.40
N GLU A 216 -16.22 1.16 2.16
CA GLU A 216 -16.05 -0.29 2.15
C GLU A 216 -16.32 -0.93 3.54
N SER A 217 -16.98 -0.19 4.44
CA SER A 217 -17.29 -0.70 5.79
C SER A 217 -18.17 -1.95 5.76
N ALA A 218 -18.96 -2.17 4.71
CA ALA A 218 -19.71 -3.41 4.51
C ALA A 218 -18.82 -4.66 4.37
N LEU A 219 -17.54 -4.49 4.01
CA LEU A 219 -16.59 -5.60 3.90
C LEU A 219 -15.56 -5.61 5.04
N PHE A 220 -15.11 -4.44 5.47
CA PHE A 220 -13.94 -4.30 6.35
C PHE A 220 -14.28 -3.69 7.73
N GLY A 221 -15.57 -3.43 8.02
CA GLY A 221 -16.01 -2.88 9.28
C GLY A 221 -15.64 -1.41 9.46
N SER A 222 -15.46 -1.00 10.71
CA SER A 222 -15.11 0.37 11.10
C SER A 222 -13.87 0.89 10.36
N ASP A 223 -13.84 2.21 10.14
CA ASP A 223 -12.75 3.02 9.57
C ASP A 223 -12.61 2.94 8.03
N ALA A 224 -13.34 2.04 7.35
CA ALA A 224 -13.37 1.96 5.90
C ALA A 224 -14.42 2.92 5.30
N MET A 225 -14.39 4.20 5.69
CA MET A 225 -15.40 5.20 5.33
C MET A 225 -15.16 5.83 3.95
N THR A 226 -13.90 6.02 3.55
CA THR A 226 -13.55 6.64 2.26
C THR A 226 -12.58 5.81 1.44
N SER A 227 -11.79 4.96 2.07
CA SER A 227 -10.92 4.03 1.37
C SER A 227 -10.52 2.82 2.19
N VAL A 228 -10.02 1.81 1.45
CA VAL A 228 -9.20 0.72 2.00
C VAL A 228 -7.86 0.73 1.28
N ILE A 229 -6.78 0.81 2.04
CA ILE A 229 -5.40 0.75 1.57
C ILE A 229 -4.83 -0.58 2.04
N GLN A 230 -4.69 -1.54 1.14
CA GLN A 230 -4.20 -2.87 1.48
C GLN A 230 -2.81 -3.11 0.92
N LEU A 231 -1.89 -3.48 1.81
CA LEU A 231 -0.50 -3.79 1.55
C LEU A 231 -0.36 -5.31 1.46
N PHE A 232 0.28 -5.78 0.42
CA PHE A 232 0.60 -7.20 0.26
C PHE A 232 2.10 -7.39 0.35
N THR A 233 2.54 -8.28 1.26
CA THR A 233 3.94 -8.62 1.40
C THR A 233 4.40 -9.61 0.34
N ARG A 234 5.69 -9.61 0.04
CA ARG A 234 6.32 -10.58 -0.85
C ARG A 234 6.15 -11.99 -0.30
N ARG A 235 6.03 -12.92 -1.24
CA ARG A 235 6.02 -14.37 -0.94
C ARG A 235 7.23 -15.03 -1.57
N GLY A 236 7.67 -16.11 -1.00
CA GLY A 236 8.63 -16.99 -1.62
C GLY A 236 8.02 -17.77 -2.78
N SER A 237 8.86 -18.48 -3.54
CA SER A 237 8.43 -19.37 -4.60
C SER A 237 9.03 -20.77 -4.36
N THR A 238 8.19 -21.77 -4.40
CA THR A 238 8.61 -23.18 -4.35
C THR A 238 9.08 -23.71 -5.71
N GLU A 239 8.98 -22.89 -6.77
CA GLU A 239 9.40 -23.23 -8.13
C GLU A 239 10.90 -23.13 -8.31
N THR A 240 11.57 -22.25 -7.56
CA THR A 240 13.02 -22.04 -7.58
C THR A 240 13.65 -22.67 -6.32
N ARG A 241 14.54 -23.66 -6.50
CA ARG A 241 15.23 -24.34 -5.38
C ARG A 241 16.29 -23.48 -4.69
N HIS A 242 16.78 -22.44 -5.35
CA HIS A 242 17.83 -21.59 -4.81
C HIS A 242 17.24 -20.35 -4.16
N PRO A 243 17.70 -19.97 -2.94
CA PRO A 243 17.36 -18.71 -2.35
C PRO A 243 17.82 -17.54 -3.23
N HIS A 244 16.97 -16.53 -3.36
CA HIS A 244 17.32 -15.28 -4.01
C HIS A 244 17.62 -14.23 -2.93
N PHE A 245 18.85 -13.74 -2.92
CA PHE A 245 19.32 -12.70 -2.01
C PHE A 245 19.34 -11.34 -2.71
N SER A 246 18.91 -10.30 -2.01
CA SER A 246 19.06 -8.92 -2.48
C SER A 246 19.61 -8.04 -1.36
N PHE A 247 20.61 -7.22 -1.69
CA PHE A 247 21.22 -6.24 -0.78
C PHE A 247 21.21 -4.88 -1.46
N ASN A 248 20.72 -3.87 -0.75
CA ASN A 248 20.72 -2.48 -1.22
C ASN A 248 21.47 -1.63 -0.20
N GLY A 249 22.34 -0.75 -0.68
CA GLY A 249 22.99 0.27 0.13
C GLY A 249 22.99 1.60 -0.61
N GLU A 250 22.59 2.67 0.05
CA GLU A 250 22.59 4.02 -0.53
C GLU A 250 23.02 5.07 0.49
N GLY A 251 23.51 6.20 -0.02
CA GLY A 251 23.85 7.38 0.76
C GLY A 251 23.48 8.66 0.03
N GLY A 252 23.32 9.75 0.75
CA GLY A 252 22.90 11.01 0.17
C GLY A 252 23.06 12.23 1.06
N LYS A 253 22.45 13.31 0.64
CA LYS A 253 22.45 14.60 1.34
C LYS A 253 21.79 14.48 2.72
N ASN A 254 22.15 15.37 3.64
CA ASN A 254 21.65 15.45 5.02
C ASN A 254 21.93 14.16 5.82
N SER A 255 23.13 13.62 5.71
CA SER A 255 23.54 12.35 6.36
C SER A 255 22.56 11.19 6.05
N THR A 256 21.83 11.27 4.93
CA THR A 256 20.87 10.24 4.56
C THR A 256 21.59 8.97 4.15
N TRP A 257 21.18 7.85 4.71
CA TRP A 257 21.59 6.51 4.27
C TRP A 257 20.50 5.48 4.45
N GLN A 258 20.53 4.45 3.64
CA GLN A 258 19.68 3.28 3.75
C GLN A 258 20.47 2.01 3.49
N GLY A 259 20.18 0.98 4.29
CA GLY A 259 20.63 -0.38 4.05
C GLY A 259 19.46 -1.34 4.13
N ARG A 260 19.32 -2.24 3.14
CA ARG A 260 18.31 -3.30 3.13
C ARG A 260 18.91 -4.62 2.70
N GLY A 261 18.47 -5.72 3.32
CA GLY A 261 18.78 -7.08 2.91
C GLY A 261 17.51 -7.92 2.88
N SER A 262 17.35 -8.72 1.83
CA SER A 262 16.22 -9.64 1.73
C SER A 262 16.64 -11.00 1.21
N VAL A 263 15.90 -12.03 1.60
CA VAL A 263 15.99 -13.37 1.06
C VAL A 263 14.61 -13.91 0.76
N THR A 264 14.42 -14.47 -0.44
CA THR A 264 13.18 -15.13 -0.83
C THR A 264 13.50 -16.49 -1.44
N GLY A 265 12.65 -17.49 -1.21
CA GLY A 265 12.85 -18.82 -1.76
C GLY A 265 11.77 -19.79 -1.32
N GLY A 266 11.99 -21.05 -1.62
CA GLY A 266 11.15 -22.15 -1.16
C GLY A 266 11.79 -23.50 -1.41
N ASP A 267 11.38 -24.49 -0.62
CA ASP A 267 11.77 -25.88 -0.81
C ASP A 267 10.61 -26.80 -0.43
N GLY A 268 10.23 -27.68 -1.36
CA GLY A 268 9.10 -28.58 -1.19
C GLY A 268 7.79 -27.82 -0.93
N PRO A 269 7.14 -28.04 0.24
CA PRO A 269 5.89 -27.35 0.58
C PRO A 269 6.10 -25.98 1.23
N PHE A 270 7.33 -25.61 1.56
CA PHE A 270 7.66 -24.40 2.32
C PHE A 270 8.12 -23.27 1.41
N ASP A 271 7.57 -22.07 1.58
CA ASP A 271 8.02 -20.83 0.95
C ASP A 271 8.30 -19.76 2.00
N TYR A 272 9.25 -18.85 1.70
CA TYR A 272 9.65 -17.79 2.62
C TYR A 272 10.09 -16.52 1.89
N ALA A 273 9.80 -15.38 2.51
CA ALA A 273 10.32 -14.07 2.16
C ALA A 273 10.66 -13.32 3.45
N LEU A 274 11.92 -12.97 3.62
CA LEU A 274 12.43 -12.23 4.78
C LEU A 274 13.09 -10.95 4.30
N GLU A 275 12.87 -9.85 4.99
CA GLU A 275 13.53 -8.58 4.70
C GLU A 275 13.80 -7.81 6.00
N GLY A 276 14.99 -7.19 6.08
CA GLY A 276 15.35 -6.26 7.11
C GLY A 276 16.00 -5.02 6.50
N GLY A 277 15.66 -3.84 7.02
CA GLY A 277 16.23 -2.59 6.52
C GLY A 277 16.18 -1.46 7.54
N LYS A 278 17.08 -0.49 7.33
CA LYS A 278 17.11 0.76 8.10
C LYS A 278 17.27 1.93 7.14
N PHE A 279 16.46 2.95 7.34
CA PHE A 279 16.58 4.27 6.72
C PHE A 279 16.87 5.31 7.80
N SER A 280 17.75 6.25 7.51
CA SER A 280 18.22 7.28 8.44
C SER A 280 18.52 8.57 7.70
N THR A 281 18.13 9.70 8.26
CA THR A 281 18.43 11.04 7.75
C THR A 281 18.45 12.06 8.90
N ASP A 282 19.30 13.09 8.81
CA ASP A 282 19.28 14.23 9.75
C ASP A 282 18.37 15.36 9.27
N ASN A 283 17.82 15.20 8.04
CA ASN A 283 17.03 16.22 7.37
C ASN A 283 17.78 17.58 7.29
N GLN A 284 17.12 18.73 7.43
CA GLN A 284 17.81 20.01 7.17
C GLN A 284 17.68 21.08 8.27
N VAL A 285 16.95 20.78 9.34
CA VAL A 285 16.72 21.69 10.47
C VAL A 285 17.27 21.02 11.75
N PRO A 286 17.76 21.76 12.74
CA PRO A 286 18.10 21.18 14.05
C PRO A 286 16.93 20.40 14.63
N ASN A 287 17.20 19.23 15.22
CA ASN A 287 16.23 18.31 15.78
C ASN A 287 15.16 17.80 14.78
N ASP A 288 15.54 17.64 13.51
CA ASP A 288 14.64 17.13 12.44
C ASP A 288 15.07 15.73 11.96
N PHE A 289 15.84 15.01 12.76
CA PHE A 289 16.33 13.67 12.39
C PHE A 289 15.20 12.64 12.31
N PHE A 290 15.42 11.64 11.46
CA PHE A 290 14.52 10.50 11.35
C PHE A 290 15.26 9.20 11.13
N HIS A 291 14.89 8.19 11.92
CA HIS A 291 15.42 6.83 11.81
C HIS A 291 14.25 5.85 11.82
N VAL A 292 14.21 4.94 10.87
CA VAL A 292 13.24 3.83 10.89
C VAL A 292 13.96 2.52 10.54
N THR A 293 13.68 1.49 11.35
CA THR A 293 14.10 0.11 11.09
C THR A 293 12.85 -0.72 10.84
N THR A 294 12.83 -1.46 9.74
CA THR A 294 11.74 -2.38 9.39
C THR A 294 12.28 -3.81 9.32
N LEU A 295 11.58 -4.74 9.94
CA LEU A 295 11.81 -6.18 9.84
C LEU A 295 10.52 -6.83 9.37
N SER A 296 10.60 -7.74 8.42
CA SER A 296 9.42 -8.41 7.86
C SER A 296 9.71 -9.86 7.50
N ALA A 297 8.72 -10.72 7.71
CA ALA A 297 8.73 -12.13 7.33
C ALA A 297 7.38 -12.55 6.77
N ASN A 298 7.38 -13.34 5.71
CA ASN A 298 6.21 -14.03 5.17
C ASN A 298 6.60 -15.48 4.89
N LEU A 299 5.99 -16.41 5.62
CA LEU A 299 6.29 -17.82 5.62
C LEU A 299 5.06 -18.61 5.21
N GLY A 300 5.18 -19.48 4.22
CA GLY A 300 4.09 -20.31 3.72
C GLY A 300 4.41 -21.79 3.85
N LEU A 301 3.41 -22.61 4.21
CA LEU A 301 3.50 -24.05 4.26
C LEU A 301 2.26 -24.66 3.60
N LYS A 302 2.48 -25.42 2.52
CA LYS A 302 1.44 -26.19 1.83
C LYS A 302 1.26 -27.55 2.47
N LEU A 303 0.08 -27.83 3.01
CA LEU A 303 -0.30 -29.12 3.58
C LEU A 303 -1.13 -29.90 2.56
N GLY A 304 -0.47 -30.71 1.74
CA GLY A 304 -1.10 -31.38 0.60
C GLY A 304 -1.47 -30.40 -0.53
N LYS A 305 -2.60 -30.67 -1.22
CA LYS A 305 -3.04 -29.87 -2.38
C LYS A 305 -4.06 -28.78 -2.03
N ALA A 306 -4.77 -28.95 -0.93
CA ALA A 306 -5.94 -28.14 -0.61
C ALA A 306 -5.71 -27.11 0.51
N THR A 307 -4.69 -27.31 1.34
CA THR A 307 -4.52 -26.50 2.55
C THR A 307 -3.20 -25.74 2.52
N THR A 308 -3.24 -24.46 2.89
CA THR A 308 -2.05 -23.63 3.05
C THR A 308 -2.10 -22.93 4.40
N LEU A 309 -1.02 -23.03 5.15
CA LEU A 309 -0.76 -22.21 6.33
C LEU A 309 0.16 -21.06 5.94
N ARG A 310 -0.09 -19.88 6.49
CA ARG A 310 0.78 -18.72 6.30
C ARG A 310 0.95 -17.94 7.58
N ALA A 311 2.20 -17.55 7.85
CA ALA A 311 2.56 -16.66 8.94
C ALA A 311 3.21 -15.40 8.36
N ILE A 312 2.72 -14.24 8.77
CA ILE A 312 3.23 -12.93 8.34
C ILE A 312 3.56 -12.15 9.59
N MET A 313 4.72 -11.49 9.59
CA MET A 313 5.16 -10.64 10.69
C MET A 313 5.84 -9.40 10.12
N MET A 314 5.57 -8.23 10.71
CA MET A 314 6.26 -6.99 10.39
C MET A 314 6.43 -6.16 11.66
N GLY A 315 7.61 -5.56 11.82
CA GLY A 315 7.90 -4.61 12.89
C GLY A 315 8.52 -3.34 12.31
N ASN A 316 8.01 -2.18 12.73
CA ASN A 316 8.58 -0.87 12.41
C ASN A 316 9.01 -0.17 13.71
N PHE A 317 10.23 0.35 13.74
CA PHE A 317 10.83 1.02 14.89
C PHE A 317 11.29 2.40 14.44
N GLY A 318 10.42 3.40 14.60
CA GLY A 318 10.65 4.79 14.22
C GLY A 318 11.08 5.66 15.39
N LEU A 319 11.98 6.60 15.13
CA LEU A 319 12.38 7.69 16.03
C LEU A 319 12.60 8.94 15.18
N ALA A 320 11.93 10.02 15.54
CA ALA A 320 12.07 11.33 14.90
C ALA A 320 12.29 12.43 15.92
N GLY A 321 13.08 13.41 15.58
CA GLY A 321 13.07 14.71 16.24
C GLY A 321 11.83 15.50 15.78
N THR A 322 11.30 16.36 16.63
CA THR A 322 10.11 17.16 16.36
C THR A 322 10.42 18.65 16.53
N PRO A 323 10.99 19.31 15.51
CA PRO A 323 11.46 20.70 15.62
C PRO A 323 10.31 21.73 15.65
N GLY A 324 9.05 21.30 15.52
CA GLY A 324 7.89 22.19 15.52
C GLY A 324 7.73 23.01 14.22
N GLN A 325 7.00 24.11 14.32
CA GLN A 325 6.67 24.99 13.19
C GLN A 325 7.78 25.98 12.88
N THR A 326 8.88 25.49 12.31
CA THR A 326 10.13 26.25 12.10
C THR A 326 10.03 27.40 11.09
N ALA A 327 8.91 27.51 10.34
CA ALA A 327 8.65 28.72 9.55
C ALA A 327 8.18 29.91 10.40
N PHE A 328 7.66 29.67 11.62
CA PHE A 328 7.08 30.68 12.48
C PHE A 328 7.97 31.05 13.67
N GLY A 329 8.98 30.24 13.97
CA GLY A 329 9.88 30.46 15.08
C GLY A 329 11.12 29.58 15.07
N PRO A 330 11.94 29.63 16.13
CA PRO A 330 13.10 28.77 16.25
C PRO A 330 12.69 27.27 16.39
N PRO A 331 13.56 26.33 16.00
CA PRO A 331 13.27 24.92 16.17
C PRO A 331 13.25 24.52 17.66
N ILE A 332 12.32 23.67 18.05
CA ILE A 332 12.31 22.95 19.32
C ILE A 332 13.44 21.92 19.26
N THR A 333 14.31 21.88 20.27
CA THR A 333 15.56 21.08 20.22
C THR A 333 15.57 19.85 21.11
N ASP A 334 14.59 19.68 21.99
CA ASP A 334 14.50 18.65 23.02
C ASP A 334 13.24 17.77 22.91
N ALA A 335 12.44 18.00 21.87
CA ALA A 335 11.26 17.21 21.58
C ALA A 335 11.54 16.06 20.60
N SER A 336 10.89 14.92 20.79
CA SER A 336 11.01 13.74 19.94
C SER A 336 9.73 12.92 19.90
N TYR A 337 9.53 12.20 18.79
CA TYR A 337 8.45 11.25 18.61
C TYR A 337 9.03 9.87 18.31
N ARG A 338 8.57 8.88 19.06
CA ARG A 338 8.96 7.48 18.90
C ARG A 338 7.73 6.64 18.63
N GLN A 339 7.75 5.90 17.53
CA GLN A 339 6.71 4.93 17.17
C GLN A 339 7.31 3.53 17.03
N ARG A 340 6.72 2.55 17.71
CA ARG A 340 7.06 1.14 17.59
C ARG A 340 5.80 0.36 17.28
N THR A 341 5.78 -0.30 16.13
CA THR A 341 4.65 -1.12 15.72
C THR A 341 5.08 -2.55 15.47
N GLY A 342 4.21 -3.48 15.83
CA GLY A 342 4.38 -4.90 15.55
C GLY A 342 3.06 -5.46 15.01
N TYR A 343 3.13 -6.17 13.88
CA TYR A 343 1.99 -6.75 13.19
C TYR A 343 2.25 -8.22 12.92
N GLY A 344 1.23 -9.06 13.10
CA GLY A 344 1.33 -10.46 12.82
C GLY A 344 0.01 -11.05 12.32
N ALA A 345 0.08 -12.02 11.41
CA ALA A 345 -1.05 -12.81 10.96
C ALA A 345 -0.68 -14.29 10.90
N PHE A 346 -1.62 -15.14 11.29
CA PHE A 346 -1.59 -16.58 11.05
C PHE A 346 -2.86 -16.96 10.33
N SER A 347 -2.74 -17.45 9.10
CA SER A 347 -3.89 -17.82 8.28
C SER A 347 -3.83 -19.28 7.87
N LEU A 348 -4.99 -19.92 7.92
CA LEU A 348 -5.26 -21.25 7.38
C LEU A 348 -6.24 -21.05 6.21
N HIS A 349 -5.79 -21.32 5.00
CA HIS A 349 -6.64 -21.36 3.80
C HIS A 349 -6.85 -22.82 3.41
N ASN A 350 -8.08 -23.19 3.09
CA ASN A 350 -8.44 -24.53 2.68
C ASN A 350 -9.43 -24.52 1.51
N GLN A 351 -9.07 -25.17 0.41
CA GLN A 351 -9.94 -25.45 -0.73
C GLN A 351 -10.68 -26.76 -0.47
N VAL A 352 -11.91 -26.67 0.02
CA VAL A 352 -12.70 -27.86 0.42
C VAL A 352 -13.15 -28.64 -0.81
N THR A 353 -13.67 -27.93 -1.82
CA THR A 353 -14.02 -28.47 -3.15
C THR A 353 -13.57 -27.48 -4.22
N SER A 354 -13.76 -27.78 -5.50
CA SER A 354 -13.47 -26.83 -6.58
C SER A 354 -14.33 -25.56 -6.53
N SER A 355 -15.43 -25.59 -5.81
CA SER A 355 -16.40 -24.48 -5.71
C SER A 355 -16.59 -23.96 -4.28
N TRP A 356 -15.83 -24.46 -3.32
CA TRP A 356 -15.94 -24.05 -1.93
C TRP A 356 -14.57 -23.92 -1.28
N GLU A 357 -14.26 -22.73 -0.83
CA GLU A 357 -13.04 -22.43 -0.05
C GLU A 357 -13.39 -21.79 1.29
N GLN A 358 -12.48 -21.89 2.23
CA GLN A 358 -12.59 -21.27 3.53
C GLN A 358 -11.22 -20.80 4.04
N GLN A 359 -11.25 -19.73 4.82
CA GLN A 359 -10.08 -19.15 5.43
C GLN A 359 -10.37 -18.76 6.88
N LEU A 360 -9.47 -19.16 7.77
CA LEU A 360 -9.44 -18.70 9.16
C LEU A 360 -8.15 -17.89 9.36
N THR A 361 -8.26 -16.69 9.88
CA THR A 361 -7.11 -15.83 10.13
C THR A 361 -7.18 -15.29 11.55
N TYR A 362 -6.10 -15.41 12.29
CA TYR A 362 -5.84 -14.68 13.51
C TYR A 362 -4.80 -13.61 13.21
N THR A 363 -5.06 -12.37 13.61
CA THR A 363 -4.10 -11.27 13.49
C THR A 363 -3.89 -10.58 14.83
N PHE A 364 -2.69 -10.06 14.99
CA PHE A 364 -2.29 -9.24 16.13
C PHE A 364 -1.64 -7.97 15.63
N SER A 365 -2.06 -6.83 16.17
CA SER A 365 -1.40 -5.55 15.93
C SER A 365 -1.14 -4.82 17.24
N LYS A 366 0.05 -4.21 17.36
CA LYS A 366 0.42 -3.38 18.49
C LYS A 366 1.11 -2.12 17.99
N SER A 367 0.67 -0.97 18.53
CA SER A 367 1.30 0.33 18.30
C SER A 367 1.62 0.96 19.65
N ARG A 368 2.87 1.40 19.80
CA ARG A 368 3.33 2.17 20.94
C ARG A 368 3.95 3.45 20.46
N GLN A 369 3.32 4.56 20.80
CA GLN A 369 3.74 5.91 20.44
C GLN A 369 4.12 6.68 21.71
N VAL A 370 5.24 7.41 21.63
CA VAL A 370 5.71 8.27 22.73
C VAL A 370 6.07 9.62 22.14
N SER A 371 5.34 10.65 22.53
CA SER A 371 5.70 12.05 22.30
C SER A 371 6.36 12.58 23.55
N LEU A 372 7.65 12.95 23.45
CA LEU A 372 8.46 13.50 24.53
C LEU A 372 8.85 14.92 24.17
N ASP A 373 8.61 15.83 25.09
CA ASP A 373 9.16 17.18 25.08
C ASP A 373 9.66 17.51 26.51
N LEU A 374 10.86 18.04 26.66
CA LEU A 374 11.43 18.35 27.98
C LEU A 374 11.07 19.76 28.46
N GLY A 375 10.51 20.60 27.57
CA GLY A 375 10.05 21.95 27.90
C GLY A 375 11.21 22.92 28.22
N GLN A 376 12.36 22.76 27.57
CA GLN A 376 13.57 23.53 27.89
C GLN A 376 13.87 24.66 26.89
N ASN A 377 13.05 24.78 25.84
CA ASN A 377 13.25 25.83 24.84
C ASN A 377 12.71 27.18 25.35
N PRO A 378 13.42 28.31 25.11
CA PRO A 378 12.96 29.61 25.56
C PRO A 378 11.68 30.03 24.84
N PRO A 379 10.78 30.77 25.52
CA PRO A 379 9.59 31.31 24.91
C PRO A 379 9.92 32.23 23.73
N PHE A 380 9.07 32.20 22.69
CA PHE A 380 9.18 33.10 21.54
C PHE A 380 7.81 33.53 21.04
N THR A 381 7.76 34.64 20.31
CA THR A 381 6.53 35.09 19.65
C THR A 381 6.54 34.64 18.18
N PRO A 382 5.63 33.72 17.78
CA PRO A 382 5.54 33.28 16.40
C PRO A 382 5.32 34.44 15.44
N SER A 383 6.03 34.43 14.30
CA SER A 383 5.90 35.45 13.26
C SER A 383 6.13 34.86 11.86
N TYR A 384 5.43 35.41 10.86
CA TYR A 384 5.56 34.98 9.47
C TYR A 384 5.04 36.07 8.49
N GLU A 385 5.85 36.46 7.52
CA GLU A 385 5.49 37.43 6.46
C GLU A 385 4.79 38.67 6.98
N GLY A 386 5.37 39.28 8.02
CA GLY A 386 4.86 40.52 8.63
C GLY A 386 3.68 40.35 9.59
N ARG A 387 3.22 39.13 9.81
CA ARG A 387 2.24 38.77 10.86
C ARG A 387 2.98 38.39 12.13
N THR A 388 2.37 38.61 13.26
CA THR A 388 2.90 38.25 14.58
C THR A 388 1.78 37.71 15.42
N ALA A 389 2.03 36.63 16.17
CA ALA A 389 1.02 36.07 17.07
C ALA A 389 0.71 37.02 18.25
N ALA A 390 -0.55 37.06 18.68
CA ALA A 390 -0.99 37.83 19.83
C ALA A 390 -0.36 37.36 21.15
N TYR A 391 0.07 36.12 21.22
CA TYR A 391 0.62 35.46 22.41
C TYR A 391 1.98 34.86 22.13
N GLN A 392 2.81 34.76 23.18
CA GLN A 392 4.05 34.00 23.14
C GLN A 392 3.73 32.50 23.13
N TYR A 393 4.52 31.76 22.36
CA TYR A 393 4.58 30.31 22.48
C TYR A 393 5.47 29.98 23.67
N TYR A 394 4.97 29.10 24.54
CA TYR A 394 5.69 28.53 25.65
C TYR A 394 5.90 27.04 25.40
N ASP A 395 7.07 26.58 25.63
CA ASP A 395 7.45 25.18 25.56
C ASP A 395 7.05 24.47 26.87
N TYR A 396 6.29 23.41 26.80
CA TYR A 396 5.81 22.67 27.95
C TYR A 396 6.30 21.23 27.94
N ALA A 397 6.83 20.78 29.10
CA ALA A 397 7.25 19.40 29.24
C ALA A 397 6.05 18.44 29.09
N THR A 398 6.17 17.49 28.20
CA THR A 398 5.19 16.41 27.97
C THR A 398 5.88 15.07 27.80
N ASN A 399 5.29 13.99 28.28
CA ASN A 399 5.74 12.62 28.01
C ASN A 399 4.53 11.73 27.80
N TYR A 400 3.87 11.98 26.67
CA TYR A 400 2.63 11.30 26.32
C TYR A 400 2.92 9.93 25.71
N LEU A 401 2.34 8.88 26.34
CA LEU A 401 2.36 7.51 25.85
C LEU A 401 0.97 7.13 25.38
N ASP A 402 0.90 6.62 24.17
CA ASP A 402 -0.21 5.88 23.62
C ASP A 402 0.26 4.45 23.30
N ASP A 403 -0.27 3.44 23.98
CA ASP A 403 0.08 2.02 23.82
C ASP A 403 -1.23 1.24 23.56
N GLU A 404 -1.49 0.96 22.29
CA GLU A 404 -2.70 0.25 21.85
C GLU A 404 -2.34 -1.09 21.23
N TRP A 405 -3.22 -2.07 21.42
CA TRP A 405 -3.12 -3.35 20.72
C TRP A 405 -4.49 -3.92 20.38
N ARG A 406 -4.53 -4.71 19.32
CA ARG A 406 -5.72 -5.36 18.80
C ARG A 406 -5.43 -6.82 18.51
N ASP A 407 -6.30 -7.70 18.97
CA ASP A 407 -6.44 -9.07 18.52
C ASP A 407 -7.64 -9.14 17.57
N HIS A 408 -7.48 -9.80 16.43
CA HIS A 408 -8.55 -9.93 15.46
C HIS A 408 -8.62 -11.37 14.95
N VAL A 409 -9.82 -11.95 14.93
CA VAL A 409 -10.12 -13.25 14.34
C VAL A 409 -11.10 -13.04 13.21
N SER A 410 -10.75 -13.54 12.02
CA SER A 410 -11.61 -13.52 10.84
C SER A 410 -11.81 -14.93 10.30
N TYR A 411 -13.05 -15.33 10.14
CA TYR A 411 -13.41 -16.52 9.38
C TYR A 411 -14.17 -16.09 8.13
N GLN A 412 -13.75 -16.58 6.97
CA GLN A 412 -14.38 -16.32 5.70
C GLN A 412 -14.61 -17.64 4.97
N THR A 413 -15.77 -17.77 4.32
CA THR A 413 -16.07 -18.89 3.43
C THR A 413 -16.67 -18.35 2.14
N ASN A 414 -16.22 -18.89 1.01
CA ASN A 414 -16.65 -18.50 -0.32
C ASN A 414 -17.23 -19.72 -1.06
N TRP A 415 -18.38 -19.51 -1.68
CA TRP A 415 -18.99 -20.47 -2.58
C TRP A 415 -19.06 -19.91 -3.99
N GLU A 416 -18.56 -20.69 -4.95
CA GLU A 416 -18.66 -20.38 -6.36
C GLU A 416 -19.67 -21.30 -7.03
N GLY A 417 -20.58 -20.74 -7.84
CA GLY A 417 -21.59 -21.52 -8.51
C GLY A 417 -22.26 -20.82 -9.67
N SER A 418 -22.91 -21.60 -10.50
CA SER A 418 -23.74 -21.11 -11.61
C SER A 418 -25.15 -21.70 -11.50
N PRO A 419 -26.01 -21.10 -10.66
CA PRO A 419 -27.34 -21.62 -10.37
C PRO A 419 -28.18 -21.80 -11.65
N LEU A 420 -29.00 -22.85 -11.69
CA LEU A 420 -29.82 -23.21 -12.81
C LEU A 420 -29.08 -23.28 -14.16
N GLY A 421 -27.87 -23.85 -14.15
CA GLY A 421 -27.02 -24.00 -15.35
C GLY A 421 -26.51 -22.68 -15.92
N GLY A 422 -26.35 -21.66 -15.07
CA GLY A 422 -25.80 -20.34 -15.47
C GLY A 422 -26.84 -19.36 -16.00
N ARG A 423 -28.16 -19.70 -15.92
CA ARG A 423 -29.24 -18.78 -16.37
C ARG A 423 -29.20 -17.43 -15.66
N PHE A 424 -28.76 -17.40 -14.41
CA PHE A 424 -28.60 -16.18 -13.59
C PHE A 424 -27.15 -15.73 -13.44
N GLY A 425 -26.22 -16.25 -14.26
CA GLY A 425 -24.81 -15.90 -14.21
C GLY A 425 -23.98 -16.84 -13.34
N HIS A 426 -22.77 -16.43 -13.08
CA HIS A 426 -21.83 -17.05 -12.15
C HIS A 426 -21.80 -16.22 -10.87
N HIS A 427 -21.93 -16.86 -9.72
CA HIS A 427 -21.96 -16.23 -8.40
C HIS A 427 -20.76 -16.63 -7.58
N VAL A 428 -20.27 -15.70 -6.79
CA VAL A 428 -19.33 -15.92 -5.68
C VAL A 428 -19.99 -15.36 -4.42
N ASP A 429 -20.53 -16.28 -3.61
CA ASP A 429 -21.15 -15.95 -2.34
C ASP A 429 -20.11 -15.99 -1.23
N THR A 430 -19.93 -14.88 -0.52
CA THR A 430 -19.00 -14.75 0.61
C THR A 430 -19.78 -14.55 1.90
N PHE A 431 -19.48 -15.36 2.90
CA PHE A 431 -19.85 -15.11 4.29
C PHE A 431 -18.58 -14.92 5.09
N ALA A 432 -18.55 -13.88 5.95
CA ALA A 432 -17.45 -13.66 6.86
C ALA A 432 -17.96 -13.29 8.26
N PHE A 433 -17.22 -13.76 9.26
CA PHE A 433 -17.34 -13.40 10.66
C PHE A 433 -16.02 -12.80 11.14
N ASP A 434 -16.08 -11.66 11.78
CA ASP A 434 -14.93 -10.96 12.33
C ASP A 434 -15.16 -10.69 13.83
N TRP A 435 -14.13 -10.86 14.65
CA TRP A 435 -14.07 -10.42 16.03
C TRP A 435 -12.83 -9.57 16.26
N ASP A 436 -12.99 -8.40 16.86
CA ASP A 436 -11.90 -7.52 17.30
C ASP A 436 -11.93 -7.35 18.83
N GLY A 437 -10.80 -7.61 19.46
CA GLY A 437 -10.54 -7.27 20.85
C GLY A 437 -9.54 -6.12 20.92
N GLU A 438 -9.99 -4.93 21.28
CA GLU A 438 -9.19 -3.72 21.30
C GLU A 438 -8.83 -3.30 22.72
N HIS A 439 -7.61 -2.80 22.90
CA HIS A 439 -7.08 -2.37 24.18
C HIS A 439 -6.26 -1.10 24.02
N GLY A 440 -6.44 -0.13 24.92
CA GLY A 440 -5.70 1.12 24.95
C GLY A 440 -5.19 1.45 26.34
N PHE A 441 -3.99 2.02 26.37
CA PHE A 441 -3.37 2.60 27.55
C PHE A 441 -2.74 3.93 27.19
N LEU A 442 -3.35 5.04 27.65
CA LEU A 442 -2.95 6.40 27.35
C LEU A 442 -2.58 7.13 28.64
N VAL A 443 -1.43 7.80 28.67
CA VAL A 443 -0.99 8.56 29.85
C VAL A 443 0.04 9.63 29.46
N ASP A 444 -0.09 10.83 30.01
CA ASP A 444 1.03 11.75 30.10
C ASP A 444 1.77 11.49 31.42
N ARG A 445 3.02 11.06 31.33
CA ARG A 445 3.86 10.68 32.47
C ARG A 445 4.44 11.86 33.24
N PHE A 446 4.38 13.06 32.65
CA PHE A 446 4.79 14.30 33.33
C PHE A 446 3.60 15.01 33.95
N ALA A 447 2.38 14.78 33.47
CA ALA A 447 1.16 15.23 34.11
C ALA A 447 0.83 14.33 35.32
N GLN A 448 0.10 14.87 36.27
CA GLN A 448 -0.41 14.12 37.42
C GLN A 448 -1.76 13.44 37.15
N ASP A 449 -2.15 13.39 35.86
CA ASP A 449 -3.44 12.86 35.46
C ASP A 449 -3.46 11.32 35.51
N PRO A 450 -4.57 10.71 35.88
CA PRO A 450 -4.68 9.27 35.87
C PRO A 450 -4.66 8.71 34.46
N ALA A 451 -3.95 7.58 34.27
CA ALA A 451 -3.89 6.91 33.00
C ALA A 451 -5.27 6.42 32.53
N THR A 452 -5.59 6.65 31.27
CA THR A 452 -6.76 6.08 30.60
C THR A 452 -6.49 4.62 30.24
N ARG A 453 -7.40 3.72 30.66
CA ARG A 453 -7.39 2.30 30.26
C ARG A 453 -8.72 1.98 29.61
N ALA A 454 -8.67 1.51 28.37
CA ALA A 454 -9.86 1.21 27.59
C ALA A 454 -9.81 -0.21 27.02
N ARG A 455 -10.97 -0.81 26.85
CA ARG A 455 -11.17 -2.09 26.18
C ARG A 455 -12.47 -2.06 25.41
N ARG A 456 -12.49 -2.69 24.24
CA ARG A 456 -13.66 -2.83 23.41
C ARG A 456 -13.64 -4.16 22.69
N ASN A 457 -14.81 -4.79 22.54
CA ASN A 457 -15.00 -5.95 21.67
C ASN A 457 -16.00 -5.58 20.58
N ASN A 458 -15.70 -5.99 19.36
CA ASN A 458 -16.54 -5.75 18.19
C ASN A 458 -16.76 -7.08 17.49
N PHE A 459 -17.99 -7.33 17.02
CA PHE A 459 -18.37 -8.50 16.24
C PHE A 459 -18.97 -8.04 14.92
N GLY A 460 -18.49 -8.60 13.81
CA GLY A 460 -18.96 -8.27 12.48
C GLY A 460 -19.43 -9.51 11.72
N TYR A 461 -20.58 -9.41 11.06
CA TYR A 461 -21.14 -10.46 10.21
C TYR A 461 -21.34 -9.88 8.81
N THR A 462 -20.61 -10.40 7.82
CA THR A 462 -20.67 -9.92 6.43
C THR A 462 -21.27 -11.00 5.55
N PHE A 463 -22.20 -10.60 4.71
CA PHE A 463 -22.66 -11.37 3.56
C PHE A 463 -22.46 -10.56 2.29
N GLN A 464 -21.91 -11.18 1.24
CA GLN A 464 -21.73 -10.58 -0.09
C GLN A 464 -22.03 -11.60 -1.17
N ASP A 465 -22.73 -11.17 -2.22
CA ASP A 465 -22.88 -11.86 -3.50
C ASP A 465 -22.19 -11.06 -4.61
N GLN A 466 -21.35 -11.73 -5.38
CA GLN A 466 -20.76 -11.21 -6.61
C GLN A 466 -21.30 -12.00 -7.79
N MET A 467 -22.10 -11.37 -8.63
CA MET A 467 -22.70 -11.98 -9.79
C MET A 467 -22.02 -11.51 -11.08
N LEU A 468 -21.59 -12.44 -11.91
CA LEU A 468 -21.10 -12.22 -13.25
C LEU A 468 -22.09 -12.75 -14.27
N TRP A 469 -22.80 -11.86 -14.98
CA TRP A 469 -23.80 -12.23 -15.97
C TRP A 469 -23.51 -11.56 -17.31
N GLY A 470 -22.85 -12.30 -18.18
CA GLY A 470 -22.46 -11.81 -19.50
C GLY A 470 -21.53 -10.58 -19.42
N ARG A 471 -22.08 -9.39 -19.65
CA ARG A 471 -21.37 -8.11 -19.61
C ARG A 471 -21.56 -7.34 -18.29
N LEU A 472 -22.39 -7.88 -17.41
CA LEU A 472 -22.77 -7.26 -16.15
C LEU A 472 -22.02 -7.94 -15.00
N SER A 473 -21.38 -7.15 -14.16
CA SER A 473 -20.87 -7.55 -12.86
C SER A 473 -21.63 -6.78 -11.79
N LEU A 474 -22.20 -7.49 -10.83
CA LEU A 474 -22.87 -6.92 -9.67
C LEU A 474 -22.19 -7.43 -8.41
N GLY A 475 -21.98 -6.57 -7.44
CA GLY A 475 -21.52 -6.93 -6.11
C GLY A 475 -22.42 -6.29 -5.07
N ASN A 476 -23.17 -7.07 -4.32
CA ASN A 476 -24.01 -6.59 -3.24
C ASN A 476 -23.51 -7.16 -1.92
N GLY A 477 -23.42 -6.31 -0.91
CA GLY A 477 -22.96 -6.73 0.41
C GLY A 477 -23.72 -6.03 1.52
N VAL A 478 -23.81 -6.70 2.65
CA VAL A 478 -24.33 -6.15 3.88
C VAL A 478 -23.49 -6.65 5.05
N ARG A 479 -23.22 -5.75 5.97
CA ARG A 479 -22.53 -6.09 7.22
C ARG A 479 -23.39 -5.62 8.41
N ILE A 480 -23.39 -6.44 9.42
CA ILE A 480 -23.96 -6.13 10.75
C ILE A 480 -22.77 -6.10 11.71
N ASP A 481 -22.51 -4.94 12.30
CA ASP A 481 -21.51 -4.79 13.36
C ASP A 481 -22.21 -4.60 14.68
N ASP A 482 -21.81 -5.37 15.70
CA ASP A 482 -22.14 -5.19 17.10
C ASP A 482 -20.89 -4.69 17.85
N ASN A 483 -20.87 -3.40 18.12
CA ASN A 483 -19.71 -2.70 18.68
C ASN A 483 -19.94 -2.38 20.16
N GLY A 484 -18.95 -2.67 21.00
CA GLY A 484 -19.00 -2.46 22.43
C GLY A 484 -19.16 -1.01 22.89
N SER A 485 -18.96 -0.01 22.00
CA SER A 485 -19.12 1.42 22.36
C SER A 485 -20.50 1.96 21.99
N PHE A 486 -21.07 1.60 20.84
CA PHE A 486 -22.27 2.24 20.30
C PHE A 486 -23.38 1.26 19.89
N GLY A 487 -23.19 -0.04 20.14
CA GLY A 487 -24.18 -1.08 19.80
C GLY A 487 -24.17 -1.49 18.32
N THR A 488 -25.34 -1.90 17.82
CA THR A 488 -25.46 -2.53 16.51
C THR A 488 -25.70 -1.52 15.39
N VAL A 489 -24.96 -1.67 14.28
CA VAL A 489 -25.18 -0.93 13.02
C VAL A 489 -25.25 -1.88 11.83
N VAL A 490 -26.01 -1.48 10.80
CA VAL A 490 -26.12 -2.21 9.53
C VAL A 490 -25.56 -1.37 8.40
N VAL A 491 -24.64 -1.94 7.65
CA VAL A 491 -23.88 -1.23 6.61
C VAL A 491 -24.04 -1.94 5.27
N PRO A 492 -24.90 -1.48 4.37
CA PRO A 492 -25.04 -2.02 3.01
C PRO A 492 -24.07 -1.37 2.02
N ARG A 493 -23.76 -2.13 0.94
CA ARG A 493 -23.11 -1.65 -0.27
C ARG A 493 -23.67 -2.29 -1.51
N SER A 494 -23.53 -1.61 -2.64
CA SER A 494 -23.87 -2.14 -3.96
C SER A 494 -22.89 -1.61 -5.00
N SER A 495 -22.38 -2.48 -5.84
CA SER A 495 -21.36 -2.19 -6.86
C SER A 495 -21.80 -2.78 -8.19
N LEU A 496 -21.68 -2.01 -9.28
CA LEU A 496 -22.06 -2.42 -10.61
C LEU A 496 -20.97 -2.03 -11.61
N ALA A 497 -20.55 -2.99 -12.45
CA ALA A 497 -19.78 -2.70 -13.65
C ALA A 497 -20.48 -3.31 -14.87
N TYR A 498 -20.68 -2.49 -15.90
CA TYR A 498 -21.32 -2.92 -17.14
C TYR A 498 -20.41 -2.67 -18.33
N ARG A 499 -20.00 -3.74 -19.00
CA ARG A 499 -19.15 -3.68 -20.19
C ARG A 499 -20.01 -3.38 -21.43
N VAL A 500 -20.06 -2.11 -21.81
CA VAL A 500 -20.81 -1.64 -22.99
C VAL A 500 -20.21 -2.20 -24.28
N ARG A 501 -18.85 -2.23 -24.35
CA ARG A 501 -18.10 -2.71 -25.51
C ARG A 501 -17.01 -3.70 -25.08
N ASN A 502 -16.86 -4.80 -25.82
CA ASN A 502 -15.90 -5.87 -25.47
C ASN A 502 -14.46 -5.63 -25.96
N GLY A 503 -14.24 -4.63 -26.80
CA GLY A 503 -12.94 -4.36 -27.38
C GLY A 503 -12.89 -4.56 -28.89
N GLY A 504 -11.73 -4.31 -29.47
CA GLY A 504 -11.44 -4.36 -30.91
C GLY A 504 -11.28 -2.97 -31.54
N GLY A 505 -10.27 -2.82 -32.38
CA GLY A 505 -9.88 -1.57 -33.03
C GLY A 505 -9.35 -0.52 -32.06
N PHE A 506 -9.19 0.70 -32.56
CA PHE A 506 -8.64 1.81 -31.77
C PHE A 506 -9.37 2.03 -30.44
N PHE A 507 -10.69 2.03 -30.42
CA PHE A 507 -11.48 2.05 -29.19
C PHE A 507 -11.72 0.62 -28.69
N GLY A 508 -10.95 0.18 -27.71
CA GLY A 508 -11.03 -1.13 -27.07
C GLY A 508 -12.29 -1.32 -26.20
N ALA A 509 -12.12 -1.92 -25.02
CA ALA A 509 -13.23 -2.15 -24.09
C ALA A 509 -13.70 -0.85 -23.43
N THR A 510 -15.03 -0.70 -23.26
CA THR A 510 -15.67 0.40 -22.52
C THR A 510 -16.49 -0.19 -21.38
N THR A 511 -16.24 0.23 -20.16
CA THR A 511 -16.97 -0.23 -18.96
C THR A 511 -17.54 0.98 -18.21
N LEU A 512 -18.83 0.94 -17.90
CA LEU A 512 -19.48 1.86 -16.97
C LEU A 512 -19.41 1.27 -15.56
N LYS A 513 -19.14 2.14 -14.59
CA LYS A 513 -18.98 1.77 -13.17
C LYS A 513 -19.94 2.57 -12.32
N PHE A 514 -20.48 1.93 -11.31
CA PHE A 514 -21.32 2.56 -10.29
C PHE A 514 -21.08 1.87 -8.96
N ASN A 515 -20.95 2.66 -7.88
CA ASN A 515 -20.85 2.11 -6.54
C ASN A 515 -21.60 2.99 -5.54
N PHE A 516 -22.28 2.35 -4.61
CA PHE A 516 -22.93 2.96 -3.47
C PHE A 516 -22.51 2.23 -2.20
N GLY A 517 -22.11 2.97 -1.18
CA GLY A 517 -21.72 2.40 0.11
C GLY A 517 -22.06 3.32 1.27
N LEU A 518 -22.37 2.72 2.40
CA LEU A 518 -22.35 3.37 3.70
C LEU A 518 -21.04 3.02 4.41
N GLY A 519 -20.51 3.97 5.17
CA GLY A 519 -19.32 3.79 5.99
C GLY A 519 -19.59 4.20 7.42
N VAL A 520 -18.91 3.57 8.35
CA VAL A 520 -18.94 3.88 9.77
C VAL A 520 -17.52 3.94 10.33
N LYS A 521 -17.30 4.82 11.31
CA LYS A 521 -16.08 4.89 12.11
C LYS A 521 -16.47 4.93 13.58
N GLU A 522 -15.84 4.08 14.36
CA GLU A 522 -15.99 4.06 15.81
C GLU A 522 -15.24 5.24 16.45
N PRO A 523 -15.71 5.73 17.61
CA PRO A 523 -14.96 6.68 18.41
C PRO A 523 -13.62 6.11 18.88
N SER A 524 -12.57 6.92 18.91
CA SER A 524 -11.27 6.53 19.48
C SER A 524 -11.35 6.36 21.01
N PHE A 525 -10.34 5.72 21.59
CA PHE A 525 -10.24 5.62 23.04
C PHE A 525 -9.99 6.98 23.71
N LEU A 526 -9.30 7.89 23.05
CA LEU A 526 -9.12 9.25 23.51
C LEU A 526 -10.47 9.99 23.57
N GLU A 527 -11.24 9.95 22.48
CA GLU A 527 -12.54 10.62 22.39
C GLU A 527 -13.55 10.08 23.39
N SER A 528 -13.53 8.76 23.66
CA SER A 528 -14.52 8.11 24.52
C SER A 528 -14.15 8.12 26.00
N TYR A 529 -12.85 8.02 26.33
CA TYR A 529 -12.42 7.68 27.70
C TYR A 529 -11.28 8.54 28.23
N ALA A 530 -10.84 9.58 27.51
CA ALA A 530 -9.79 10.47 28.01
C ALA A 530 -10.16 11.01 29.41
N ASN A 531 -9.14 11.08 30.27
CA ASN A 531 -9.31 11.54 31.65
C ASN A 531 -8.22 12.58 31.98
N SER A 532 -8.36 13.76 31.37
CA SER A 532 -7.47 14.91 31.56
C SER A 532 -8.27 16.09 32.09
N PRO A 533 -7.68 17.00 32.90
CA PRO A 533 -8.37 18.22 33.33
C PRO A 533 -8.74 19.15 32.18
N TYR A 534 -8.08 19.01 31.00
CA TYR A 534 -8.32 19.87 29.83
C TYR A 534 -9.28 19.22 28.83
N PHE A 535 -9.29 17.90 28.73
CA PHE A 535 -10.17 17.17 27.83
C PHE A 535 -10.69 15.88 28.50
N VAL A 536 -12.00 15.77 28.58
CA VAL A 536 -12.70 14.63 29.15
C VAL A 536 -13.37 13.86 28.04
N GLY A 537 -13.17 12.55 28.00
CA GLY A 537 -13.81 11.67 27.03
C GLY A 537 -15.32 11.60 27.24
N ASN A 538 -16.04 11.35 26.15
CA ASN A 538 -17.49 11.16 26.16
C ASN A 538 -17.85 9.72 25.80
N PRO A 539 -18.23 8.86 26.76
CA PRO A 539 -18.56 7.46 26.46
C PRO A 539 -19.90 7.28 25.73
N ASN A 540 -20.68 8.35 25.52
CA ASN A 540 -21.95 8.31 24.81
C ASN A 540 -21.85 8.70 23.34
N LEU A 541 -20.64 8.79 22.80
CA LEU A 541 -20.44 9.06 21.38
C LEU A 541 -21.03 7.95 20.51
N THR A 542 -21.67 8.38 19.43
CA THR A 542 -22.15 7.50 18.36
C THR A 542 -21.10 7.40 17.24
N PRO A 543 -21.17 6.39 16.38
CA PRO A 543 -20.22 6.28 15.27
C PRO A 543 -20.39 7.42 14.28
N GLU A 544 -19.29 7.89 13.73
CA GLU A 544 -19.30 8.76 12.56
C GLU A 544 -19.78 7.96 11.34
N ARG A 545 -20.44 8.61 10.41
CA ARG A 545 -21.09 7.97 9.27
C ARG A 545 -20.76 8.66 7.94
N THR A 546 -20.61 7.87 6.91
CA THR A 546 -20.56 8.40 5.53
C THR A 546 -21.55 7.70 4.63
N ARG A 547 -22.00 8.44 3.62
CA ARG A 547 -22.68 7.90 2.44
C ARG A 547 -21.85 8.29 1.23
N THR A 548 -21.39 7.29 0.49
CA THR A 548 -20.63 7.47 -0.75
C THR A 548 -21.43 7.03 -1.96
N LEU A 549 -21.37 7.84 -3.01
CA LEU A 549 -21.90 7.53 -4.33
C LEU A 549 -20.77 7.76 -5.34
N ASP A 550 -20.42 6.71 -6.10
CA ASP A 550 -19.41 6.76 -7.15
C ASP A 550 -20.02 6.37 -8.49
N TYR A 551 -19.57 7.01 -9.56
CA TYR A 551 -19.94 6.66 -10.94
C TYR A 551 -18.74 6.93 -11.85
N GLY A 552 -18.49 6.04 -12.78
CA GLY A 552 -17.29 6.12 -13.60
C GLY A 552 -17.41 5.46 -14.97
N LEU A 553 -16.41 5.73 -15.78
CA LEU A 553 -16.21 5.16 -17.08
C LEU A 553 -14.76 4.77 -17.26
N GLU A 554 -14.50 3.52 -17.59
CA GLU A 554 -13.20 3.04 -18.04
C GLU A 554 -13.23 2.81 -19.55
N GLN A 555 -12.31 3.45 -20.27
CA GLN A 555 -12.11 3.27 -21.71
C GLN A 555 -10.70 2.74 -21.96
N ARG A 556 -10.59 1.57 -22.51
CA ARG A 556 -9.34 1.07 -23.10
C ARG A 556 -9.28 1.47 -24.56
N PHE A 557 -8.13 1.82 -25.06
CA PHE A 557 -7.97 2.26 -26.43
C PHE A 557 -6.56 1.92 -26.95
N TRP A 558 -6.37 2.15 -28.27
CA TRP A 558 -5.08 1.96 -28.93
C TRP A 558 -4.50 0.54 -28.75
N ASP A 559 -5.35 -0.49 -29.00
CA ASP A 559 -5.02 -1.91 -28.86
C ASP A 559 -4.48 -2.28 -27.46
N GLY A 560 -5.06 -1.66 -26.39
CA GLY A 560 -4.65 -1.89 -25.01
C GLY A 560 -3.45 -1.08 -24.53
N LYS A 561 -2.84 -0.23 -25.39
CA LYS A 561 -1.74 0.66 -25.00
C LYS A 561 -2.18 1.89 -24.22
N GLY A 562 -3.47 2.18 -24.18
CA GLY A 562 -4.06 3.27 -23.43
C GLY A 562 -5.25 2.83 -22.58
N ARG A 563 -5.34 3.39 -21.38
CA ARG A 563 -6.47 3.29 -20.46
C ARG A 563 -6.78 4.67 -19.91
N LEU A 564 -8.01 5.10 -20.11
CA LEU A 564 -8.57 6.31 -19.51
C LEU A 564 -9.65 5.88 -18.51
N GLU A 565 -9.60 6.42 -17.30
CA GLU A 565 -10.64 6.26 -16.28
C GLU A 565 -11.13 7.65 -15.85
N LEU A 566 -12.44 7.82 -15.86
CA LEU A 566 -13.13 9.03 -15.44
C LEU A 566 -14.10 8.63 -14.33
N ASP A 567 -13.92 9.20 -13.14
CA ASP A 567 -14.76 8.91 -11.98
C ASP A 567 -15.34 10.18 -11.41
N GLY A 568 -16.60 10.15 -11.01
CA GLY A 568 -17.25 11.17 -10.18
C GLY A 568 -17.63 10.56 -8.84
N PHE A 569 -17.58 11.38 -7.78
CA PHE A 569 -17.92 10.95 -6.42
C PHE A 569 -18.69 12.01 -5.64
N ASP A 570 -19.52 11.57 -4.68
CA ASP A 570 -20.24 12.41 -3.71
C ASP A 570 -20.24 11.72 -2.34
N ASN A 571 -19.49 12.29 -1.39
CA ASN A 571 -19.36 11.83 -0.02
C ASN A 571 -20.07 12.79 0.91
N LEU A 572 -20.97 12.28 1.76
CA LEU A 572 -21.63 13.05 2.80
C LEU A 572 -21.25 12.45 4.17
N PHE A 573 -20.51 13.23 4.95
CA PHE A 573 -20.10 12.89 6.30
C PHE A 573 -21.07 13.46 7.31
N ARG A 574 -21.46 12.68 8.32
CA ARG A 574 -22.39 13.04 9.38
C ARG A 574 -21.89 12.52 10.72
N ASP A 575 -22.40 13.14 11.77
CA ASP A 575 -22.12 12.75 13.15
C ASP A 575 -20.59 12.76 13.45
N GLN A 576 -19.83 13.66 12.76
CA GLN A 576 -18.39 13.77 12.94
C GLN A 576 -18.11 14.18 14.39
N ILE A 577 -17.14 13.51 15.00
CA ILE A 577 -16.73 13.76 16.37
C ILE A 577 -15.80 14.97 16.37
N ALA A 578 -16.15 15.96 17.19
CA ALA A 578 -15.35 17.16 17.36
C ALA A 578 -15.22 17.51 18.84
N PHE A 579 -14.06 18.06 19.20
CA PHE A 579 -13.83 18.59 20.55
C PHE A 579 -14.48 19.97 20.68
N GLU A 580 -15.24 20.19 21.75
CA GLU A 580 -15.84 21.45 22.10
C GLU A 580 -15.41 21.90 23.50
N THR A 581 -14.94 23.15 23.61
CA THR A 581 -14.61 23.74 24.90
C THR A 581 -15.90 24.09 25.66
N THR A 582 -16.15 23.39 26.74
CA THR A 582 -17.34 23.56 27.58
C THR A 582 -17.09 24.53 28.73
N ASN A 583 -15.85 24.75 29.11
CA ASN A 583 -15.46 25.69 30.16
C ASN A 583 -14.30 26.59 29.71
N TYR A 584 -14.60 27.84 29.40
CA TYR A 584 -13.62 28.83 28.94
C TYR A 584 -12.71 29.42 30.02
N GLN A 585 -13.02 29.17 31.29
CA GLN A 585 -12.17 29.63 32.42
C GLN A 585 -10.99 28.66 32.63
N THR A 586 -11.25 27.37 32.48
CA THR A 586 -10.27 26.32 32.65
C THR A 586 -9.72 25.79 31.32
N PHE A 587 -10.24 26.26 30.18
CA PHE A 587 -9.98 25.74 28.84
C PHE A 587 -10.22 24.23 28.71
N SER A 588 -11.22 23.73 29.47
CA SER A 588 -11.58 22.32 29.45
C SER A 588 -12.81 22.07 28.56
N GLY A 589 -12.88 20.89 27.96
CA GLY A 589 -13.95 20.50 27.07
C GLY A 589 -14.11 18.99 26.94
N THR A 590 -15.03 18.58 26.06
CA THR A 590 -15.32 17.18 25.76
C THR A 590 -15.69 17.01 24.29
N TYR A 591 -15.90 15.79 23.87
CA TYR A 591 -16.18 15.42 22.47
C TYR A 591 -17.68 15.23 22.23
N PHE A 592 -18.16 15.64 21.05
CA PHE A 592 -19.56 15.52 20.62
C PHE A 592 -19.67 15.13 19.16
N ASN A 593 -20.77 14.47 18.76
CA ASN A 593 -21.11 14.19 17.37
C ASN A 593 -21.85 15.40 16.76
N ILE A 594 -21.11 16.44 16.40
CA ILE A 594 -21.66 17.74 15.93
C ILE A 594 -21.12 18.18 14.57
N GLY A 595 -20.20 17.41 13.99
CA GLY A 595 -19.62 17.74 12.70
C GLY A 595 -20.42 17.19 11.52
N ARG A 596 -20.52 17.98 10.45
CA ARG A 596 -21.08 17.58 9.17
C ARG A 596 -20.31 18.20 8.02
N ALA A 597 -19.95 17.39 7.05
CA ALA A 597 -19.22 17.86 5.89
C ALA A 597 -19.66 17.14 4.61
N ARG A 598 -19.42 17.75 3.46
CA ARG A 598 -19.62 17.14 2.15
C ARG A 598 -18.38 17.31 1.28
N ALA A 599 -18.09 16.30 0.50
CA ALA A 599 -17.05 16.35 -0.50
C ALA A 599 -17.53 15.67 -1.78
N LYS A 600 -17.49 16.40 -2.90
CA LYS A 600 -17.84 15.90 -4.22
C LYS A 600 -16.77 16.29 -5.23
N GLY A 601 -16.63 15.52 -6.28
CA GLY A 601 -15.58 15.82 -7.24
C GLY A 601 -15.51 14.86 -8.41
N ALA A 602 -14.43 15.02 -9.17
CA ALA A 602 -14.13 14.17 -10.30
C ALA A 602 -12.64 13.81 -10.34
N GLU A 603 -12.35 12.61 -10.78
CA GLU A 603 -11.01 12.09 -10.99
C GLU A 603 -10.83 11.69 -12.45
N VAL A 604 -9.62 11.93 -12.96
CA VAL A 604 -9.18 11.46 -14.26
C VAL A 604 -7.89 10.70 -14.09
N SER A 605 -7.82 9.49 -14.62
CA SER A 605 -6.59 8.70 -14.68
C SER A 605 -6.30 8.30 -16.11
N LEU A 606 -5.08 8.50 -16.55
CA LEU A 606 -4.61 8.16 -17.89
C LEU A 606 -3.34 7.31 -17.76
N ASP A 607 -3.33 6.14 -18.39
CA ASP A 607 -2.18 5.25 -18.45
C ASP A 607 -1.88 4.93 -19.92
N LEU A 608 -0.71 5.27 -20.38
CA LEU A 608 -0.28 5.15 -21.78
C LEU A 608 1.05 4.39 -21.86
N ALA A 609 1.10 3.40 -22.72
CA ALA A 609 2.33 2.70 -23.14
C ALA A 609 2.50 2.84 -24.66
N PRO A 610 2.84 4.05 -25.19
CA PRO A 610 2.77 4.36 -26.62
C PRO A 610 3.76 3.58 -27.46
N VAL A 611 4.96 3.43 -26.94
CA VAL A 611 6.07 2.72 -27.59
C VAL A 611 6.80 1.87 -26.56
N ARG A 612 7.64 0.95 -27.05
CA ARG A 612 8.45 0.07 -26.22
C ARG A 612 9.25 0.86 -25.17
N GLY A 613 9.20 0.41 -23.94
CA GLY A 613 9.98 0.98 -22.84
C GLY A 613 9.52 2.36 -22.35
N LEU A 614 8.51 2.97 -22.93
CA LEU A 614 7.96 4.25 -22.48
C LEU A 614 6.54 4.05 -21.94
N ARG A 615 6.31 4.44 -20.69
CA ARG A 615 4.98 4.50 -20.07
C ARG A 615 4.78 5.86 -19.43
N ALA A 616 3.62 6.44 -19.64
CA ALA A 616 3.20 7.69 -19.01
C ALA A 616 1.90 7.45 -18.22
N ILE A 617 1.91 7.83 -16.94
CA ILE A 617 0.75 7.73 -16.06
C ILE A 617 0.43 9.13 -15.57
N GLY A 618 -0.82 9.57 -15.78
CA GLY A 618 -1.31 10.86 -15.31
C GLY A 618 -2.52 10.67 -14.41
N SER A 619 -2.63 11.51 -13.39
CA SER A 619 -3.83 11.62 -12.55
C SER A 619 -4.18 13.08 -12.31
N TYR A 620 -5.47 13.35 -12.23
CA TYR A 620 -6.00 14.65 -11.85
C TYR A 620 -7.24 14.47 -10.99
N THR A 621 -7.38 15.29 -9.97
CA THR A 621 -8.54 15.31 -9.06
C THR A 621 -9.04 16.75 -8.93
N TYR A 622 -10.32 16.92 -9.14
CA TYR A 622 -11.08 18.08 -8.72
C TYR A 622 -11.90 17.71 -7.48
N LEU A 623 -11.76 18.47 -6.40
CA LEU A 623 -12.44 18.27 -5.13
C LEU A 623 -13.16 19.55 -4.71
N ASP A 624 -14.48 19.51 -4.61
CA ASP A 624 -15.30 20.56 -4.00
C ASP A 624 -15.78 20.06 -2.63
N SER A 625 -15.18 20.60 -1.58
CA SER A 625 -15.44 20.19 -0.19
C SER A 625 -15.95 21.36 0.64
N GLU A 626 -16.86 21.07 1.59
CA GLU A 626 -17.49 22.08 2.42
C GLU A 626 -17.76 21.55 3.83
N VAL A 627 -17.40 22.35 4.83
CA VAL A 627 -17.86 22.21 6.21
C VAL A 627 -19.30 22.69 6.28
N ILE A 628 -20.25 21.82 6.58
CA ILE A 628 -21.69 22.18 6.72
C ILE A 628 -21.99 22.62 8.16
N GLU A 629 -21.50 21.85 9.14
CA GLU A 629 -21.61 22.09 10.57
C GLU A 629 -20.25 21.85 11.21
N SER A 630 -19.85 22.72 12.12
CA SER A 630 -18.54 22.63 12.78
C SER A 630 -18.68 22.59 14.29
N GLY A 631 -17.94 21.68 14.91
CA GLY A 631 -17.77 21.64 16.36
C GLY A 631 -16.79 22.68 16.90
N ASN A 632 -16.11 23.44 16.04
CA ASN A 632 -15.19 24.50 16.47
C ASN A 632 -15.51 25.85 15.77
N PRO A 633 -16.47 26.61 16.32
CA PRO A 633 -16.87 27.89 15.72
C PRO A 633 -15.81 28.97 15.86
N TYR A 634 -14.82 28.80 16.73
CA TYR A 634 -13.78 29.82 16.98
C TYR A 634 -12.64 29.78 15.97
N SER A 635 -12.43 28.65 15.30
CA SER A 635 -11.42 28.59 14.24
C SER A 635 -11.96 29.16 12.93
N PRO A 636 -11.39 30.27 12.38
CA PRO A 636 -11.81 30.82 11.11
C PRO A 636 -11.72 29.81 9.94
N ALA A 637 -10.85 28.82 10.06
CA ALA A 637 -10.64 27.80 9.05
C ALA A 637 -11.66 26.64 9.09
N LEU A 638 -12.38 26.47 10.22
CA LEU A 638 -13.33 25.36 10.43
C LEU A 638 -14.80 25.84 10.39
N GLN A 639 -15.08 27.08 10.06
CA GLN A 639 -16.43 27.62 9.97
C GLN A 639 -17.24 26.97 8.83
N ALA A 640 -18.56 26.89 9.01
CA ALA A 640 -19.49 26.46 7.95
C ALA A 640 -19.30 27.28 6.67
N GLY A 641 -19.41 26.63 5.51
CA GLY A 641 -19.14 27.20 4.19
C GLY A 641 -17.65 27.25 3.80
N ARG A 642 -16.74 26.82 4.68
CA ARG A 642 -15.30 26.72 4.38
C ARG A 642 -14.96 25.37 3.76
N TRP A 643 -13.85 25.32 3.00
CA TRP A 643 -13.31 24.06 2.49
C TRP A 643 -12.74 23.24 3.64
N LEU A 644 -12.68 21.95 3.45
CA LEU A 644 -12.01 21.07 4.41
C LEU A 644 -10.50 21.37 4.44
N LEU A 645 -9.93 21.31 5.65
CA LEU A 645 -8.52 21.65 5.87
C LEU A 645 -7.58 20.72 5.10
N ARG A 646 -6.51 21.29 4.55
CA ARG A 646 -5.39 20.61 3.88
C ARG A 646 -5.79 19.79 2.65
N GLN A 647 -7.00 20.00 2.16
CA GLN A 647 -7.53 19.32 0.99
C GLN A 647 -7.62 20.30 -0.19
N PRO A 648 -6.74 20.16 -1.20
CA PRO A 648 -6.70 21.06 -2.33
C PRO A 648 -7.90 20.83 -3.25
N ARG A 649 -8.45 21.89 -3.82
CA ARG A 649 -9.49 21.79 -4.84
C ARG A 649 -9.00 21.16 -6.15
N HIS A 650 -7.72 21.32 -6.45
CA HIS A 650 -7.06 20.76 -7.62
C HIS A 650 -5.77 20.05 -7.21
N SER A 651 -5.63 18.80 -7.58
CA SER A 651 -4.40 18.03 -7.40
C SER A 651 -4.18 17.07 -8.57
N GLY A 652 -2.95 16.66 -8.78
CA GLY A 652 -2.66 15.67 -9.81
C GLY A 652 -1.20 15.24 -9.80
N SER A 653 -0.91 14.24 -10.60
CA SER A 653 0.45 13.74 -10.78
C SER A 653 0.69 13.34 -12.23
N VAL A 654 1.95 13.42 -12.65
CA VAL A 654 2.44 12.88 -13.91
C VAL A 654 3.67 12.06 -13.62
N GLN A 655 3.67 10.81 -14.11
CA GLN A 655 4.80 9.91 -14.04
C GLN A 655 5.21 9.51 -15.47
N VAL A 656 6.49 9.54 -15.76
CA VAL A 656 7.06 9.07 -17.01
C VAL A 656 8.13 8.04 -16.68
N LEU A 657 7.92 6.81 -17.13
CA LEU A 657 8.84 5.70 -16.96
C LEU A 657 9.47 5.39 -18.33
N TRP A 658 10.77 5.42 -18.39
CA TRP A 658 11.51 5.13 -19.62
C TRP A 658 12.56 4.05 -19.37
N ASN A 659 12.34 2.90 -20.00
CA ASN A 659 13.22 1.73 -19.96
C ASN A 659 13.98 1.63 -21.29
N TRP A 660 15.29 1.81 -21.24
CA TRP A 660 16.14 1.73 -22.44
C TRP A 660 17.31 0.77 -22.20
N GLY A 661 17.16 -0.45 -22.68
CA GLY A 661 18.17 -1.49 -22.52
C GLY A 661 18.43 -1.82 -21.03
N ARG A 662 19.59 -1.39 -20.53
CA ARG A 662 20.00 -1.60 -19.13
C ARG A 662 19.67 -0.43 -18.21
N MET A 663 19.12 0.64 -18.75
CA MET A 663 18.83 1.87 -18.03
C MET A 663 17.33 2.07 -17.84
N ASN A 664 16.91 2.41 -16.64
CA ASN A 664 15.57 2.87 -16.32
C ASN A 664 15.65 4.30 -15.81
N VAL A 665 14.74 5.15 -16.26
CA VAL A 665 14.57 6.53 -15.76
C VAL A 665 13.10 6.73 -15.43
N THR A 666 12.82 7.22 -14.24
CA THR A 666 11.45 7.55 -13.81
C THR A 666 11.41 8.99 -13.34
N SER A 667 10.54 9.79 -13.94
CA SER A 667 10.21 11.13 -13.45
C SER A 667 8.80 11.09 -12.85
N THR A 668 8.65 11.61 -11.65
CA THR A 668 7.34 11.78 -10.99
C THR A 668 7.19 13.23 -10.57
N THR A 669 6.11 13.85 -11.00
CA THR A 669 5.77 15.23 -10.64
C THR A 669 4.38 15.24 -10.00
N SER A 670 4.29 15.71 -8.76
CA SER A 670 3.04 15.95 -8.04
C SER A 670 2.73 17.43 -8.06
N ILE A 671 1.48 17.77 -8.35
CA ILE A 671 0.96 19.14 -8.43
C ILE A 671 -0.18 19.27 -7.42
N VAL A 672 -0.03 20.17 -6.47
CA VAL A 672 -1.01 20.39 -5.39
C VAL A 672 -1.43 21.86 -5.43
N GLY A 673 -2.71 22.11 -5.58
CA GLY A 673 -3.27 23.44 -5.62
C GLY A 673 -3.27 24.14 -4.25
N ARG A 674 -3.69 25.41 -4.26
CA ARG A 674 -3.96 26.16 -3.05
C ARG A 674 -5.03 25.44 -2.22
N ARG A 675 -4.86 25.44 -0.90
CA ARG A 675 -5.75 24.77 0.05
C ARG A 675 -5.94 25.57 1.31
N GLN A 676 -7.06 25.37 1.96
CA GLN A 676 -7.32 25.92 3.27
C GLN A 676 -6.48 25.17 4.31
N ASP A 677 -5.91 25.92 5.27
CA ASP A 677 -5.14 25.39 6.40
C ASP A 677 -5.31 26.33 7.60
N SER A 678 -4.64 26.07 8.70
CA SER A 678 -4.58 26.94 9.87
C SER A 678 -3.14 27.04 10.37
N ASP A 679 -2.73 28.20 10.80
CA ASP A 679 -1.41 28.37 11.44
C ASP A 679 -1.35 27.73 12.84
N PHE A 680 -2.47 27.59 13.53
CA PHE A 680 -2.59 27.05 14.90
C PHE A 680 -1.73 27.76 15.97
N VAL A 681 -1.09 28.89 15.65
CA VAL A 681 -0.26 29.68 16.58
C VAL A 681 -0.82 31.08 16.80
N GLY A 682 -1.98 31.39 16.22
CA GLY A 682 -2.68 32.65 16.41
C GLY A 682 -1.99 33.86 15.79
N LEU A 683 -1.45 33.72 14.57
CA LEU A 683 -0.93 34.86 13.79
C LEU A 683 -2.02 35.89 13.50
N GLU A 684 -1.68 37.16 13.61
CA GLU A 684 -2.59 38.25 13.33
C GLU A 684 -2.08 39.10 12.14
N PRO A 685 -2.94 39.24 11.07
CA PRO A 685 -4.17 38.48 10.82
C PRO A 685 -3.92 37.01 10.58
N PRO A 686 -4.91 36.11 10.87
CA PRO A 686 -4.69 34.67 10.81
C PRO A 686 -4.31 34.18 9.40
N LEU A 687 -3.42 33.21 9.33
CA LEU A 687 -3.00 32.57 8.09
C LEU A 687 -3.86 31.33 7.84
N ILE A 688 -4.86 31.47 6.97
CA ILE A 688 -5.88 30.42 6.71
C ILE A 688 -5.73 29.74 5.34
N TRP A 689 -4.69 30.10 4.58
CA TRP A 689 -4.42 29.57 3.24
C TRP A 689 -2.98 29.11 3.13
N ASN A 690 -2.81 27.94 2.57
CA ASN A 690 -1.52 27.40 2.19
C ASN A 690 -1.39 27.38 0.66
N ASN A 691 -0.29 27.89 0.14
CA ASN A 691 -0.07 28.01 -1.30
C ASN A 691 0.09 26.63 -1.96
N GLY A 692 -0.26 26.56 -3.25
CA GLY A 692 0.01 25.38 -4.07
C GLY A 692 1.51 25.19 -4.30
N TYR A 693 1.86 23.95 -4.65
CA TYR A 693 3.26 23.58 -4.95
C TYR A 693 3.32 22.50 -6.03
N THR A 694 4.50 22.37 -6.61
CA THR A 694 4.87 21.27 -7.52
C THR A 694 6.11 20.60 -6.97
N ASP A 695 6.04 19.30 -6.72
CA ASP A 695 7.21 18.50 -6.31
C ASP A 695 7.55 17.50 -7.41
N SER A 696 8.80 17.57 -7.88
CA SER A 696 9.29 16.69 -8.95
C SER A 696 10.46 15.87 -8.45
N THR A 697 10.39 14.56 -8.68
CA THR A 697 11.42 13.59 -8.36
C THR A 697 11.91 12.92 -9.64
N LEU A 698 13.21 12.76 -9.78
CA LEU A 698 13.85 12.00 -10.86
C LEU A 698 14.63 10.85 -10.25
N SER A 699 14.28 9.62 -10.60
CA SER A 699 15.02 8.41 -10.25
C SER A 699 15.58 7.74 -11.51
N TRP A 700 16.69 7.04 -11.35
CA TRP A 700 17.32 6.28 -12.41
C TRP A 700 17.99 5.01 -11.87
N SER A 701 18.08 3.99 -12.69
CA SER A 701 18.88 2.80 -12.40
C SER A 701 19.57 2.28 -13.65
N TYR A 702 20.78 1.71 -13.47
CA TYR A 702 21.59 1.13 -14.52
C TYR A 702 22.12 -0.24 -14.11
N ARG A 703 21.73 -1.28 -14.83
CA ARG A 703 22.21 -2.64 -14.63
C ARG A 703 23.60 -2.79 -15.29
N ALA A 704 24.64 -2.73 -14.47
CA ALA A 704 26.02 -2.76 -14.97
C ALA A 704 26.47 -4.19 -15.33
N PHE A 705 26.26 -5.15 -14.41
CA PHE A 705 26.60 -6.56 -14.55
C PHE A 705 25.42 -7.40 -14.13
N GLY A 706 25.45 -8.73 -14.36
CA GLY A 706 24.30 -9.62 -14.14
C GLY A 706 23.63 -9.48 -12.78
N HIS A 707 24.40 -9.19 -11.75
CA HIS A 707 23.93 -9.13 -10.35
C HIS A 707 24.02 -7.73 -9.71
N MET A 708 24.45 -6.70 -10.46
CA MET A 708 24.74 -5.38 -9.89
C MET A 708 24.01 -4.26 -10.64
N THR A 709 23.27 -3.46 -9.89
CA THR A 709 22.55 -2.29 -10.40
C THR A 709 22.97 -1.06 -9.60
N TYR A 710 23.44 -0.02 -10.30
CA TYR A 710 23.58 1.33 -9.75
C TYR A 710 22.26 2.05 -9.84
N TYR A 711 21.92 2.85 -8.85
CA TYR A 711 20.70 3.65 -8.89
C TYR A 711 20.87 4.98 -8.14
N GLY A 712 19.98 5.90 -8.40
CA GLY A 712 19.97 7.19 -7.71
C GLY A 712 18.65 7.93 -7.88
N LEU A 713 18.48 8.94 -7.02
CA LEU A 713 17.28 9.76 -6.95
C LEU A 713 17.65 11.21 -6.64
N VAL A 714 16.95 12.13 -7.31
CA VAL A 714 16.94 13.56 -6.97
C VAL A 714 15.51 13.95 -6.62
N GLY A 715 15.26 14.24 -5.34
CA GLY A 715 13.98 14.75 -4.85
C GLY A 715 13.93 16.27 -4.85
N ASN A 716 12.73 16.84 -4.98
CA ASN A 716 12.49 18.28 -5.17
C ASN A 716 13.44 18.87 -6.22
N LEU A 717 13.38 18.31 -7.42
CA LEU A 717 14.32 18.58 -8.53
C LEU A 717 14.50 20.07 -8.82
N PHE A 718 13.44 20.85 -8.72
CA PHE A 718 13.43 22.29 -8.99
C PHE A 718 13.71 23.15 -7.76
N ASN A 719 14.00 22.51 -6.60
CA ASN A 719 14.29 23.17 -5.31
C ASN A 719 13.19 24.17 -4.89
N GLN A 720 11.94 23.82 -5.11
CA GLN A 720 10.81 24.63 -4.73
C GLN A 720 10.69 24.70 -3.19
N LYS A 721 10.44 25.90 -2.66
CA LYS A 721 10.12 26.09 -1.25
C LYS A 721 8.61 25.98 -1.08
N TYR A 722 8.16 25.07 -0.24
CA TYR A 722 6.74 24.87 0.05
C TYR A 722 6.54 24.26 1.44
N MET A 723 5.30 24.27 1.90
CA MET A 723 4.85 23.64 3.12
C MET A 723 3.63 22.74 2.79
N GLN A 724 3.60 21.52 3.27
CA GLN A 724 2.39 20.68 3.20
C GLN A 724 1.41 21.05 4.31
N VAL A 725 1.94 21.42 5.47
CA VAL A 725 1.23 22.00 6.61
C VAL A 725 1.85 23.34 6.91
N LEU A 726 1.02 24.36 7.17
CA LEU A 726 1.51 25.71 7.54
C LEU A 726 2.45 25.63 8.74
N GLY A 727 3.57 26.33 8.64
CA GLY A 727 4.62 26.34 9.67
C GLY A 727 5.70 25.27 9.50
N TYR A 728 5.47 24.21 8.69
CA TYR A 728 6.39 23.07 8.52
C TYR A 728 7.01 23.06 7.11
N PRO A 729 8.20 23.63 6.91
CA PRO A 729 8.84 23.66 5.60
C PRO A 729 9.22 22.26 5.11
N ALA A 730 8.89 21.95 3.85
CA ALA A 730 9.33 20.72 3.20
C ALA A 730 10.82 20.73 2.87
N LEU A 731 11.41 19.55 2.61
CA LEU A 731 12.81 19.42 2.23
C LEU A 731 13.13 20.19 0.94
N LYS A 732 14.22 20.93 0.94
CA LYS A 732 14.85 21.43 -0.29
C LYS A 732 15.35 20.27 -1.13
N ARG A 733 15.95 20.56 -2.31
CA ARG A 733 16.50 19.52 -3.18
C ARG A 733 17.41 18.56 -2.41
N THR A 734 17.11 17.26 -2.55
CA THR A 734 17.87 16.15 -2.00
C THR A 734 18.41 15.28 -3.12
N TYR A 735 19.46 14.52 -2.87
CA TYR A 735 19.98 13.51 -3.78
C TYR A 735 20.47 12.30 -2.99
N ARG A 736 20.30 11.13 -3.57
CA ARG A 736 20.77 9.84 -3.04
C ARG A 736 21.30 9.00 -4.19
N ALA A 737 22.27 8.16 -3.92
CA ALA A 737 22.78 7.18 -4.86
C ALA A 737 23.19 5.90 -4.12
N GLY A 738 23.06 4.77 -4.79
CA GLY A 738 23.31 3.47 -4.18
C GLY A 738 23.60 2.35 -5.17
N ILE A 739 23.81 1.18 -4.58
CA ILE A 739 24.07 -0.07 -5.30
C ILE A 739 23.08 -1.13 -4.81
N ARG A 740 22.52 -1.89 -5.75
CA ARG A 740 21.73 -3.09 -5.49
C ARG A 740 22.48 -4.31 -6.02
N LEU A 741 22.58 -5.33 -5.19
CA LEU A 741 23.15 -6.64 -5.50
C LEU A 741 22.06 -7.69 -5.43
N GLU A 742 21.93 -8.54 -6.44
CA GLU A 742 20.91 -9.60 -6.51
C GLU A 742 21.59 -10.92 -6.92
N PHE A 743 21.38 -12.01 -6.15
CA PHE A 743 22.03 -13.31 -6.32
C PHE A 743 21.02 -14.46 -6.35
#